data_5db1a34afc756f1824e9a706711e3ef7
#
_entry.id   5db1a34afc756f1824e9a706711e3ef7
#
_cell.length_a   1.000
_cell.length_b   1.000
_cell.length_c   1.000
_cell.angle_alpha   90.00
_cell.angle_beta   90.00
_cell.angle_gamma   90.00
#
_symmetry.space_group_name_H-M   'P 1'
#
loop_
_entity.id
_entity.type
_entity.pdbx_description
1 polymer ?
#
loop_
_entity_poly.entity_id
_entity_poly.type
_entity_poly.pdbx_seq_one_letter_code
_entity_poly.pdbx_strand_id
1 'polypeptide(L)'
;MRIHHYLNILLLALLLLTDTAKASAQRDTINIIDWQFSRSELTPEEATAGRGEWKAVRLPHDFQVEQPWIAPDSSEKADNSDAAANVKSRLSARGFKEMGIGWYRRTLTPDPSWRQRRVMLEFGGIMLVGDVYLNGSRIGGSEYGYVPFGIDISKDLKYGQENVIVVKADTRNANNSRWYTGGGLFRNVSLMITPREIFFDRHPLFVTTSHNDTVHVTATIANYGKTKDGIVTARVLDANGKVVVVSNTDLKYFRRKKINEYKLNDIPLPNAHLWDTDTPYLYTMQVEIADTAGNIIDRASDRFGVRTIEFGPEFGFKLNGKKVILKGIANHHTLGALGAAAYPRAIEKRIQLLKSFGFNHIRCSHNPYSDDLYRLADKYGMLVVDEAYDKWLTQYAGGREPWINHWQYDIPEWVQRDRNHPSVILWSLGNELQTYPTLPFGDWGVTPYRLLRTLVKRYDPTRLTTVAMHPRGRNWETDSLPCDLAMITDIQAYNYRYMYFPGDGRRFPWMTFYQSEANLAMMGPNYFGMDLRKVIGLAYWGMIDYVGESFGWPEKGWRNGVFDMSLQPKPRAWLVKSMFTNEPTVHIGVVEGKDKTEEWNGVKVGSDDMTDHWNRTPGKYYTVYTFTNCDEVELRQNGKSLGIKHNTTDPSTRDQIRWNSIQYQPGTLEAIARNGGKVVARHSISTAGEPSRLILTPDKKYLTADGMDLMHVRVMAVDKKGIRCPQASAPLTFTVNGDAELIAVDNGDISSNEPFTGNRRSLYRGSALAILRAGTKGGKVSLTVTDGAHKTTVAFDERVCQ
;
A
#
# COMPACT_ATOMS: atom_id res chain seq x y z
N MET A 1 4.67 62.68 -27.49
CA MET A 1 3.86 61.64 -26.78
C MET A 1 3.72 60.31 -27.52
N ARG A 2 4.14 60.11 -28.76
CA ARG A 2 4.08 58.82 -29.47
C ARG A 2 5.37 57.99 -29.42
N ILE A 3 6.54 58.57 -29.08
CA ILE A 3 7.82 57.87 -29.01
C ILE A 3 7.97 57.10 -27.69
N HIS A 4 7.39 57.51 -26.60
CA HIS A 4 7.43 56.81 -25.31
C HIS A 4 6.56 55.55 -25.28
N HIS A 5 5.55 55.45 -26.13
CA HIS A 5 4.69 54.27 -26.17
C HIS A 5 5.34 53.09 -26.88
N TYR A 6 6.18 53.32 -27.90
CA TYR A 6 6.90 52.29 -28.62
C TYR A 6 8.12 51.74 -27.82
N LEU A 7 8.78 52.57 -27.01
CA LEU A 7 9.84 52.14 -26.15
C LEU A 7 9.37 51.20 -25.04
N ASN A 8 8.21 51.47 -24.43
CA ASN A 8 7.64 50.61 -23.40
C ASN A 8 7.13 49.27 -23.97
N ILE A 9 6.63 49.24 -25.19
CA ILE A 9 6.18 48.00 -25.85
C ILE A 9 7.39 47.16 -26.26
N LEU A 10 8.52 47.81 -26.70
CA LEU A 10 9.75 47.10 -27.01
C LEU A 10 10.44 46.54 -25.74
N LEU A 11 10.40 47.27 -24.60
CA LEU A 11 10.93 46.77 -23.32
C LEU A 11 10.06 45.64 -22.78
N LEU A 12 8.72 45.70 -22.91
CA LEU A 12 7.85 44.59 -22.51
C LEU A 12 8.02 43.37 -23.41
N ALA A 13 8.23 43.55 -24.72
CA ALA A 13 8.48 42.45 -25.65
C ALA A 13 9.88 41.84 -25.44
N LEU A 14 10.91 42.64 -25.08
CA LEU A 14 12.21 42.12 -24.67
C LEU A 14 12.19 41.37 -23.33
N LEU A 15 11.39 41.82 -22.34
CA LEU A 15 11.16 41.09 -21.08
C LEU A 15 10.42 39.78 -21.28
N LEU A 16 9.43 39.73 -22.21
CA LEU A 16 8.72 38.47 -22.54
C LEU A 16 9.60 37.51 -23.36
N LEU A 17 10.53 38.00 -24.18
CA LEU A 17 11.48 37.16 -24.92
C LEU A 17 12.63 36.61 -24.05
N THR A 18 12.96 37.29 -22.94
CA THR A 18 13.99 36.77 -22.00
C THR A 18 13.43 35.72 -21.06
N ASP A 19 12.11 35.68 -20.78
CA ASP A 19 11.52 34.61 -19.96
C ASP A 19 11.35 33.28 -20.70
N THR A 20 11.17 33.30 -22.04
CA THR A 20 11.06 32.08 -22.83
C THR A 20 12.42 31.36 -23.04
N ALA A 21 13.55 32.07 -22.99
CA ALA A 21 14.88 31.48 -23.07
C ALA A 21 15.39 30.93 -21.73
N LYS A 22 14.86 31.38 -20.59
CA LYS A 22 15.22 30.92 -19.25
C LYS A 22 14.47 29.65 -18.79
N ALA A 23 13.40 29.26 -19.46
CA ALA A 23 12.59 28.08 -19.08
C ALA A 23 13.26 26.73 -19.38
N SER A 24 14.37 26.70 -20.15
CA SER A 24 14.96 25.42 -20.62
C SER A 24 15.96 24.76 -19.68
N ALA A 25 16.24 25.32 -18.50
CA ALA A 25 17.28 24.81 -17.59
C ALA A 25 16.75 24.02 -16.39
N GLN A 26 15.45 23.96 -16.16
CA GLN A 26 14.87 23.32 -14.96
C GLN A 26 14.64 21.80 -15.16
N ARG A 27 14.56 21.08 -14.02
CA ARG A 27 14.21 19.67 -13.98
C ARG A 27 12.80 19.44 -14.52
N ASP A 28 12.64 18.44 -15.40
CA ASP A 28 11.38 17.96 -15.94
C ASP A 28 11.17 16.49 -15.61
N THR A 29 9.96 16.08 -15.33
CA THR A 29 9.59 14.67 -15.17
C THR A 29 8.44 14.35 -16.12
N ILE A 30 8.64 13.34 -16.98
CA ILE A 30 7.65 12.89 -17.97
C ILE A 30 7.28 11.46 -17.66
N ASN A 31 6.02 11.22 -17.27
CA ASN A 31 5.51 9.87 -17.05
C ASN A 31 5.32 9.15 -18.38
N ILE A 32 5.75 7.90 -18.43
CA ILE A 32 5.60 7.02 -19.60
C ILE A 32 4.57 5.96 -19.25
N ILE A 33 3.30 6.23 -19.55
CA ILE A 33 2.17 5.38 -19.16
C ILE A 33 1.75 4.39 -20.24
N ASP A 34 1.92 4.73 -21.53
CA ASP A 34 1.49 3.88 -22.64
C ASP A 34 2.63 2.98 -23.12
N TRP A 35 2.37 1.68 -23.17
CA TRP A 35 3.33 0.66 -23.59
C TRP A 35 2.68 -0.38 -24.51
N GLN A 36 3.50 -1.12 -25.22
CA GLN A 36 3.13 -2.39 -25.86
C GLN A 36 3.57 -3.53 -24.94
N PHE A 37 2.77 -4.56 -24.80
CA PHE A 37 3.03 -5.73 -23.95
C PHE A 37 2.91 -7.02 -24.77
N SER A 38 3.79 -7.99 -24.50
CA SER A 38 3.79 -9.32 -25.14
C SER A 38 4.13 -10.41 -24.12
N ARG A 39 3.52 -11.59 -24.33
CA ARG A 39 3.84 -12.86 -23.64
C ARG A 39 4.57 -13.83 -24.56
N SER A 40 4.86 -13.42 -25.79
CA SER A 40 5.58 -14.28 -26.75
C SER A 40 6.96 -14.65 -26.22
N GLU A 41 7.46 -15.83 -26.56
CA GLU A 41 8.83 -16.22 -26.32
C GLU A 41 9.75 -15.43 -27.26
N LEU A 42 10.46 -14.46 -26.74
CA LEU A 42 11.28 -13.52 -27.51
C LEU A 42 12.69 -13.44 -26.93
N THR A 43 13.66 -13.19 -27.83
CA THR A 43 14.95 -12.63 -27.43
C THR A 43 14.85 -11.10 -27.27
N PRO A 44 15.81 -10.44 -26.60
CA PRO A 44 15.85 -8.98 -26.50
C PRO A 44 15.88 -8.28 -27.88
N GLU A 45 16.58 -8.87 -28.86
CA GLU A 45 16.69 -8.36 -30.23
C GLU A 45 15.33 -8.45 -30.96
N GLU A 46 14.63 -9.56 -30.80
CA GLU A 46 13.30 -9.75 -31.39
C GLU A 46 12.27 -8.80 -30.76
N ALA A 47 12.30 -8.64 -29.43
CA ALA A 47 11.44 -7.69 -28.73
C ALA A 47 11.74 -6.24 -29.18
N THR A 48 13.02 -5.88 -29.37
CA THR A 48 13.42 -4.57 -29.88
C THR A 48 12.92 -4.34 -31.30
N ALA A 49 13.00 -5.37 -32.16
CA ALA A 49 12.49 -5.33 -33.52
C ALA A 49 10.95 -5.37 -33.62
N GLY A 50 10.25 -5.54 -32.49
CA GLY A 50 8.79 -5.62 -32.44
C GLY A 50 8.21 -6.93 -32.96
N ARG A 51 8.99 -8.02 -32.99
CA ARG A 51 8.51 -9.35 -33.35
C ARG A 51 7.60 -9.90 -32.25
N GLY A 52 6.73 -10.85 -32.61
CA GLY A 52 5.75 -11.45 -31.70
C GLY A 52 4.41 -10.70 -31.68
N GLU A 53 3.52 -11.13 -30.79
CA GLU A 53 2.19 -10.55 -30.63
C GLU A 53 2.19 -9.48 -29.53
N TRP A 54 1.77 -8.28 -29.86
CA TRP A 54 1.79 -7.13 -28.96
C TRP A 54 0.40 -6.54 -28.77
N LYS A 55 0.04 -6.26 -27.52
CA LYS A 55 -1.18 -5.49 -27.17
C LYS A 55 -0.79 -4.17 -26.50
N ALA A 56 -1.60 -3.12 -26.69
CA ALA A 56 -1.43 -1.87 -25.97
C ALA A 56 -1.82 -2.07 -24.49
N VAL A 57 -1.02 -1.51 -23.59
CA VAL A 57 -1.27 -1.50 -22.14
C VAL A 57 -0.93 -0.13 -21.57
N ARG A 58 -1.55 0.22 -20.44
CA ARG A 58 -1.21 1.40 -19.65
C ARG A 58 -0.70 1.01 -18.28
N LEU A 59 0.33 1.71 -17.80
CA LEU A 59 0.88 1.53 -16.47
C LEU A 59 -0.01 2.22 -15.41
N PRO A 60 -0.02 1.68 -14.17
CA PRO A 60 0.65 0.45 -13.73
C PRO A 60 -0.02 -0.79 -14.30
N HIS A 61 0.75 -1.83 -14.61
CA HIS A 61 0.25 -3.05 -15.24
C HIS A 61 0.84 -4.30 -14.59
N ASP A 62 -0.04 -5.20 -14.15
CA ASP A 62 0.29 -6.53 -13.64
C ASP A 62 -0.21 -7.58 -14.63
N PHE A 63 0.69 -8.11 -15.47
CA PHE A 63 0.32 -9.09 -16.46
C PHE A 63 -0.08 -10.45 -15.85
N GLN A 64 0.40 -10.75 -14.64
CA GLN A 64 0.18 -12.05 -14.01
C GLN A 64 -1.25 -12.19 -13.50
N VAL A 65 -1.89 -11.10 -13.04
CA VAL A 65 -3.30 -11.13 -12.61
C VAL A 65 -4.26 -11.49 -13.76
N GLU A 66 -3.87 -11.18 -15.00
CA GLU A 66 -4.63 -11.48 -16.21
C GLU A 66 -4.56 -12.97 -16.62
N GLN A 67 -3.57 -13.72 -16.13
CA GLN A 67 -3.36 -15.11 -16.53
C GLN A 67 -4.44 -16.03 -15.94
N PRO A 68 -4.65 -17.21 -16.55
CA PRO A 68 -5.59 -18.20 -16.04
C PRO A 68 -5.16 -18.71 -14.65
N TRP A 69 -6.09 -19.30 -13.95
CA TRP A 69 -5.84 -20.05 -12.75
C TRP A 69 -5.31 -21.44 -13.10
N ILE A 70 -4.28 -21.91 -12.39
CA ILE A 70 -3.74 -23.26 -12.56
C ILE A 70 -4.31 -24.15 -11.45
N ALA A 71 -5.23 -25.04 -11.80
CA ALA A 71 -5.67 -26.07 -10.87
C ALA A 71 -4.52 -27.06 -10.61
N PRO A 72 -4.24 -27.45 -9.34
CA PRO A 72 -3.25 -28.48 -9.07
C PRO A 72 -3.68 -29.80 -9.69
N ASP A 73 -2.74 -30.57 -10.23
CA ASP A 73 -3.01 -31.88 -10.80
C ASP A 73 -3.51 -32.83 -9.70
N SER A 74 -4.60 -33.54 -9.96
CA SER A 74 -5.19 -34.50 -9.02
C SER A 74 -4.29 -35.71 -8.74
N SER A 75 -3.28 -35.98 -9.60
CA SER A 75 -2.27 -37.01 -9.42
C SER A 75 -1.14 -36.62 -8.44
N GLU A 76 -0.98 -35.35 -8.14
CA GLU A 76 -0.02 -34.84 -7.16
C GLU A 76 -0.48 -35.16 -5.73
N LYS A 77 -0.36 -36.45 -5.32
CA LYS A 77 -0.42 -36.80 -3.91
C LYS A 77 0.58 -35.97 -3.14
N ALA A 78 0.21 -35.60 -1.91
CA ALA A 78 1.10 -34.90 -1.00
C ALA A 78 2.36 -35.74 -0.75
N ASP A 79 3.37 -35.51 -1.58
CA ASP A 79 4.72 -35.96 -1.30
C ASP A 79 5.27 -34.98 -0.26
N ASN A 80 5.56 -35.50 0.94
CA ASN A 80 6.10 -34.73 2.06
C ASN A 80 7.62 -34.50 1.93
N SER A 81 8.23 -34.77 0.76
CA SER A 81 9.61 -34.41 0.50
C SER A 81 9.75 -32.87 0.38
N ASP A 82 10.84 -32.30 0.89
CA ASP A 82 11.10 -30.86 0.82
C ASP A 82 11.07 -30.28 -0.60
N ALA A 83 11.39 -31.08 -1.61
CA ALA A 83 11.35 -30.69 -3.01
C ALA A 83 9.92 -30.61 -3.56
N ALA A 84 9.05 -31.59 -3.25
CA ALA A 84 7.65 -31.61 -3.69
C ALA A 84 6.80 -30.65 -2.86
N ALA A 85 7.06 -30.52 -1.57
CA ALA A 85 6.50 -29.47 -0.73
C ALA A 85 6.81 -28.07 -1.31
N ASN A 86 8.00 -27.87 -1.86
CA ASN A 86 8.38 -26.63 -2.52
C ASN A 86 7.57 -26.35 -3.81
N VAL A 87 7.22 -27.33 -4.63
CA VAL A 87 6.43 -27.10 -5.86
C VAL A 87 4.96 -26.83 -5.54
N LYS A 88 4.34 -27.61 -4.67
CA LYS A 88 2.96 -27.38 -4.21
C LYS A 88 2.84 -26.08 -3.42
N SER A 89 3.79 -25.81 -2.52
CA SER A 89 3.81 -24.54 -1.77
C SER A 89 3.97 -23.32 -2.67
N ARG A 90 4.59 -23.46 -3.85
CA ARG A 90 4.74 -22.35 -4.80
C ARG A 90 3.43 -21.96 -5.48
N LEU A 91 2.62 -22.92 -5.93
CA LEU A 91 1.33 -22.62 -6.55
C LEU A 91 0.36 -22.03 -5.52
N SER A 92 0.19 -22.69 -4.37
CA SER A 92 -0.68 -22.20 -3.30
C SER A 92 -0.18 -20.88 -2.71
N ALA A 93 1.13 -20.76 -2.50
CA ALA A 93 1.73 -19.51 -2.03
C ALA A 93 1.42 -18.33 -2.93
N ARG A 94 1.37 -18.52 -4.25
CA ARG A 94 1.12 -17.45 -5.22
C ARG A 94 -0.32 -17.42 -5.76
N GLY A 95 -1.25 -18.07 -5.08
CA GLY A 95 -2.65 -18.04 -5.42
C GLY A 95 -2.97 -18.72 -6.74
N PHE A 96 -2.23 -19.75 -7.13
CA PHE A 96 -2.47 -20.55 -8.35
C PHE A 96 -2.45 -19.75 -9.66
N LYS A 97 -1.76 -18.62 -9.71
CA LYS A 97 -1.55 -17.85 -10.94
C LYS A 97 -0.34 -18.35 -11.72
N GLU A 98 -0.47 -18.38 -13.04
CA GLU A 98 0.63 -18.71 -13.94
C GLU A 98 1.75 -17.65 -13.84
N MET A 99 2.99 -18.12 -13.69
CA MET A 99 4.18 -17.28 -13.74
C MET A 99 4.78 -17.28 -15.15
N GLY A 100 5.73 -16.39 -15.39
CA GLY A 100 6.42 -16.38 -16.67
C GLY A 100 7.12 -15.07 -16.97
N ILE A 101 7.36 -14.84 -18.27
CA ILE A 101 8.00 -13.62 -18.76
C ILE A 101 6.95 -12.73 -19.40
N GLY A 102 7.04 -11.43 -19.10
CA GLY A 102 6.33 -10.37 -19.78
C GLY A 102 7.34 -9.40 -20.44
N TRP A 103 7.10 -9.07 -21.70
CA TRP A 103 7.88 -8.09 -22.43
C TRP A 103 7.10 -6.80 -22.58
N TYR A 104 7.76 -5.67 -22.32
CA TYR A 104 7.21 -4.33 -22.53
C TYR A 104 8.08 -3.61 -23.56
N ARG A 105 7.46 -2.90 -24.48
CA ARG A 105 8.13 -2.15 -25.54
C ARG A 105 7.56 -0.74 -25.66
N ARG A 106 8.43 0.25 -25.72
CA ARG A 106 8.06 1.65 -25.94
C ARG A 106 9.02 2.29 -26.92
N THR A 107 8.47 3.01 -27.90
CA THR A 107 9.26 3.89 -28.76
C THR A 107 9.28 5.31 -28.18
N LEU A 108 10.42 5.96 -28.27
CA LEU A 108 10.65 7.31 -27.78
C LEU A 108 11.49 8.08 -28.81
N THR A 109 11.05 9.31 -29.14
CA THR A 109 11.86 10.26 -29.93
C THR A 109 12.27 11.41 -29.02
N PRO A 110 13.48 11.37 -28.40
CA PRO A 110 13.95 12.41 -27.51
C PRO A 110 14.11 13.74 -28.24
N ASP A 111 13.67 14.83 -27.61
CA ASP A 111 13.88 16.18 -28.15
C ASP A 111 15.40 16.42 -28.37
N PRO A 112 15.83 16.96 -29.52
CA PRO A 112 17.22 17.29 -29.77
C PRO A 112 17.86 18.20 -28.71
N SER A 113 17.10 19.07 -28.05
CA SER A 113 17.58 19.93 -26.96
C SER A 113 18.06 19.15 -25.74
N TRP A 114 17.56 17.93 -25.51
CA TRP A 114 17.99 17.08 -24.42
C TRP A 114 19.42 16.58 -24.52
N ARG A 115 20.07 16.74 -25.67
CA ARG A 115 21.50 16.39 -25.85
C ARG A 115 22.42 17.12 -24.86
N GLN A 116 22.02 18.31 -24.42
CA GLN A 116 22.73 19.11 -23.42
C GLN A 116 22.24 18.86 -21.99
N ARG A 117 21.31 17.93 -21.82
CA ARG A 117 20.70 17.58 -20.55
C ARG A 117 21.16 16.18 -20.09
N ARG A 118 20.92 15.86 -18.83
CA ARG A 118 20.99 14.50 -18.30
C ARG A 118 19.58 13.90 -18.37
N VAL A 119 19.47 12.69 -18.90
CA VAL A 119 18.20 11.97 -19.05
C VAL A 119 18.29 10.67 -18.28
N MET A 120 17.46 10.55 -17.24
CA MET A 120 17.34 9.36 -16.41
C MET A 120 16.03 8.65 -16.74
N LEU A 121 16.11 7.33 -16.96
CA LEU A 121 14.94 6.46 -17.04
C LEU A 121 14.69 5.88 -15.64
N GLU A 122 13.58 6.28 -15.03
CA GLU A 122 13.22 5.96 -13.65
C GLU A 122 12.13 4.90 -13.60
N PHE A 123 12.30 3.88 -12.74
CA PHE A 123 11.34 2.83 -12.47
C PHE A 123 10.96 2.84 -11.00
N GLY A 124 9.67 2.85 -10.69
CA GLY A 124 9.17 2.64 -9.33
C GLY A 124 9.32 1.18 -8.86
N GLY A 125 9.62 0.28 -9.78
CA GLY A 125 9.86 -1.15 -9.56
C GLY A 125 9.44 -2.00 -10.75
N ILE A 126 10.10 -3.13 -10.95
CA ILE A 126 9.75 -4.15 -11.97
C ILE A 126 9.60 -5.49 -11.27
N MET A 127 8.40 -6.06 -11.34
CA MET A 127 8.11 -7.30 -10.64
C MET A 127 8.27 -8.51 -11.57
N LEU A 128 9.02 -9.52 -11.24
CA LEU A 128 9.83 -9.70 -10.02
C LEU A 128 11.28 -9.25 -10.25
N VAL A 129 11.89 -9.73 -11.35
CA VAL A 129 13.22 -9.38 -11.88
C VAL A 129 13.03 -8.62 -13.17
N GLY A 130 13.74 -7.50 -13.31
CA GLY A 130 13.68 -6.66 -14.49
C GLY A 130 15.00 -6.59 -15.22
N ASP A 131 15.01 -6.80 -16.55
CA ASP A 131 16.10 -6.42 -17.43
C ASP A 131 15.63 -5.31 -18.37
N VAL A 132 16.39 -4.24 -18.51
CA VAL A 132 16.06 -3.06 -19.32
C VAL A 132 17.04 -2.94 -20.47
N TYR A 133 16.51 -2.75 -21.67
CA TYR A 133 17.26 -2.62 -22.92
C TYR A 133 16.93 -1.30 -23.61
N LEU A 134 17.89 -0.66 -24.21
CA LEU A 134 17.73 0.49 -25.09
C LEU A 134 18.37 0.19 -26.44
N ASN A 135 17.59 0.28 -27.51
CA ASN A 135 18.04 -0.03 -28.88
C ASN A 135 18.71 -1.41 -29.02
N GLY A 136 18.26 -2.41 -28.29
CA GLY A 136 18.79 -3.78 -28.27
C GLY A 136 19.92 -4.03 -27.25
N SER A 137 20.53 -3.01 -26.70
CA SER A 137 21.62 -3.15 -25.71
C SER A 137 21.04 -3.15 -24.29
N ARG A 138 21.46 -4.10 -23.42
CA ARG A 138 21.12 -4.12 -22.01
C ARG A 138 21.78 -2.93 -21.30
N ILE A 139 20.97 -2.10 -20.64
CA ILE A 139 21.43 -0.88 -19.96
C ILE A 139 21.28 -0.96 -18.42
N GLY A 140 20.54 -1.92 -17.90
CA GLY A 140 20.35 -2.07 -16.46
C GLY A 140 19.24 -3.06 -16.12
N GLY A 141 18.79 -3.02 -14.85
CA GLY A 141 17.72 -3.87 -14.34
C GLY A 141 17.62 -3.85 -12.83
N SER A 142 16.75 -4.70 -12.28
CA SER A 142 16.52 -4.84 -10.84
C SER A 142 16.41 -6.31 -10.44
N GLU A 143 17.00 -6.68 -9.31
CA GLU A 143 16.91 -8.00 -8.68
C GLU A 143 15.88 -8.03 -7.55
N TYR A 144 15.46 -6.87 -7.03
CA TYR A 144 14.43 -6.76 -5.99
C TYR A 144 13.36 -5.77 -6.46
N GLY A 145 12.26 -6.31 -6.99
CA GLY A 145 11.24 -5.53 -7.72
C GLY A 145 10.50 -4.45 -6.91
N TYR A 146 10.67 -4.43 -5.59
CA TYR A 146 9.96 -3.49 -4.72
C TYR A 146 10.67 -2.15 -4.48
N VAL A 147 11.91 -2.02 -4.91
CA VAL A 147 12.71 -0.81 -4.73
C VAL A 147 12.81 -0.05 -6.04
N PRO A 148 12.69 1.29 -6.04
CA PRO A 148 12.87 2.09 -7.25
C PRO A 148 14.34 2.09 -7.69
N PHE A 149 14.56 2.31 -8.97
CA PHE A 149 15.90 2.51 -9.51
C PHE A 149 15.88 3.40 -10.74
N GLY A 150 17.01 4.04 -11.05
CA GLY A 150 17.16 4.89 -12.23
C GLY A 150 18.37 4.51 -13.06
N ILE A 151 18.26 4.65 -14.37
CA ILE A 151 19.32 4.39 -15.34
C ILE A 151 19.62 5.67 -16.10
N ASP A 152 20.86 6.14 -16.10
CA ASP A 152 21.29 7.28 -16.91
C ASP A 152 21.46 6.83 -18.37
N ILE A 153 20.54 7.26 -19.22
CA ILE A 153 20.50 6.91 -20.64
C ILE A 153 21.02 8.03 -21.56
N SER A 154 21.54 9.11 -20.97
CA SER A 154 21.95 10.32 -21.72
C SER A 154 22.93 10.05 -22.88
N LYS A 155 23.81 9.07 -22.71
CA LYS A 155 24.86 8.75 -23.71
C LYS A 155 24.36 7.78 -24.77
N ASP A 156 23.33 6.99 -24.47
CA ASP A 156 22.86 5.89 -25.31
C ASP A 156 21.68 6.30 -26.20
N LEU A 157 21.09 7.50 -25.95
CA LEU A 157 20.00 8.05 -26.73
C LEU A 157 20.44 8.60 -28.08
N LYS A 158 19.67 8.26 -29.11
CA LYS A 158 19.74 8.88 -30.46
C LYS A 158 18.78 10.07 -30.48
N TYR A 159 19.27 11.26 -30.16
CA TYR A 159 18.46 12.48 -30.07
C TYR A 159 17.89 12.89 -31.41
N GLY A 160 16.57 13.23 -31.45
CA GLY A 160 15.85 13.55 -32.69
C GLY A 160 15.51 12.35 -33.55
N GLN A 161 15.77 11.13 -33.08
CA GLN A 161 15.52 9.89 -33.78
C GLN A 161 14.74 8.93 -32.93
N GLU A 162 14.13 7.92 -33.49
CA GLU A 162 13.45 6.87 -32.75
C GLU A 162 14.44 6.04 -31.94
N ASN A 163 14.09 5.80 -30.68
CA ASN A 163 14.73 4.86 -29.76
C ASN A 163 13.69 3.87 -29.29
N VAL A 164 14.11 2.64 -29.04
CA VAL A 164 13.27 1.57 -28.54
C VAL A 164 13.72 1.17 -27.14
N ILE A 165 12.86 1.35 -26.16
CA ILE A 165 13.02 0.84 -24.81
C ILE A 165 12.30 -0.50 -24.72
N VAL A 166 12.99 -1.53 -24.25
CA VAL A 166 12.43 -2.85 -23.98
C VAL A 166 12.67 -3.20 -22.52
N VAL A 167 11.65 -3.73 -21.84
CA VAL A 167 11.74 -4.26 -20.48
C VAL A 167 11.29 -5.70 -20.49
N LYS A 168 12.13 -6.59 -19.97
CA LYS A 168 11.80 -7.98 -19.65
C LYS A 168 11.49 -8.07 -18.16
N ALA A 169 10.29 -8.49 -17.83
CA ALA A 169 9.89 -8.79 -16.46
C ALA A 169 9.72 -10.30 -16.30
N ASP A 170 10.45 -10.93 -15.37
CA ASP A 170 10.48 -12.38 -15.18
C ASP A 170 10.03 -12.74 -13.76
N THR A 171 8.94 -13.52 -13.65
CA THR A 171 8.36 -13.92 -12.35
C THR A 171 8.63 -15.39 -12.00
N ARG A 172 9.44 -16.11 -12.78
CA ARG A 172 9.64 -17.56 -12.66
C ARG A 172 10.55 -18.01 -11.54
N ASN A 173 11.21 -17.09 -10.83
CA ASN A 173 12.19 -17.44 -9.80
C ASN A 173 11.57 -18.34 -8.71
N ALA A 174 12.28 -19.43 -8.44
CA ALA A 174 11.90 -20.43 -7.46
C ALA A 174 11.93 -19.92 -6.01
N ASN A 175 12.79 -18.98 -5.70
CA ASN A 175 12.99 -18.43 -4.36
C ASN A 175 12.09 -17.20 -4.08
N ASN A 176 11.07 -16.97 -4.89
CA ASN A 176 10.10 -15.92 -4.70
C ASN A 176 9.30 -16.10 -3.41
N SER A 177 8.50 -15.12 -3.07
CA SER A 177 7.73 -15.03 -1.84
C SER A 177 6.64 -16.08 -1.69
N ARG A 178 6.05 -16.12 -0.48
CA ARG A 178 4.91 -16.95 -0.10
C ARG A 178 3.58 -16.41 -0.59
N TRP A 179 3.48 -15.15 -0.99
CA TRP A 179 2.26 -14.49 -1.44
C TRP A 179 2.28 -14.18 -2.92
N TYR A 180 1.14 -13.74 -3.47
CA TYR A 180 1.04 -13.25 -4.83
C TYR A 180 1.79 -11.93 -4.99
N THR A 181 2.89 -11.92 -5.72
CA THR A 181 3.73 -10.73 -5.94
C THR A 181 3.29 -9.88 -7.12
N GLY A 182 2.53 -10.45 -8.06
CA GLY A 182 2.28 -9.87 -9.36
C GLY A 182 3.46 -9.98 -10.32
N GLY A 183 3.34 -9.37 -11.48
CA GLY A 183 4.37 -9.39 -12.53
C GLY A 183 4.29 -8.22 -13.49
N GLY A 184 5.45 -7.62 -13.81
CA GLY A 184 5.54 -6.58 -14.84
C GLY A 184 5.86 -5.18 -14.33
N LEU A 185 5.50 -4.16 -15.12
CA LEU A 185 5.64 -2.75 -14.78
C LEU A 185 4.47 -2.32 -13.87
N PHE A 186 4.49 -2.81 -12.64
CA PHE A 186 3.39 -2.67 -11.67
C PHE A 186 3.36 -1.32 -10.94
N ARG A 187 4.35 -0.45 -11.21
CA ARG A 187 4.50 0.91 -10.70
C ARG A 187 4.86 1.87 -11.84
N ASN A 188 4.98 3.15 -11.54
CA ASN A 188 5.24 4.20 -12.52
C ASN A 188 6.62 4.04 -13.18
N VAL A 189 6.68 4.45 -14.45
CA VAL A 189 7.93 4.65 -15.21
C VAL A 189 7.95 6.09 -15.71
N SER A 190 9.09 6.77 -15.58
CA SER A 190 9.23 8.15 -16.03
C SER A 190 10.62 8.45 -16.58
N LEU A 191 10.71 9.55 -17.34
CA LEU A 191 11.97 10.20 -17.67
C LEU A 191 12.14 11.41 -16.75
N MET A 192 13.29 11.49 -16.10
CA MET A 192 13.71 12.67 -15.36
C MET A 192 14.82 13.36 -16.16
N ILE A 193 14.56 14.58 -16.60
CA ILE A 193 15.47 15.38 -17.43
C ILE A 193 16.00 16.53 -16.58
N THR A 194 17.31 16.55 -16.33
CA THR A 194 17.95 17.54 -15.45
C THR A 194 19.07 18.29 -16.18
N PRO A 195 19.56 19.39 -15.65
CA PRO A 195 20.81 19.98 -16.10
C PRO A 195 21.94 18.94 -16.07
N ARG A 196 22.94 19.08 -16.92
CA ARG A 196 24.01 18.08 -17.08
C ARG A 196 25.18 18.29 -16.12
N GLU A 197 25.50 19.54 -15.80
CA GLU A 197 26.70 19.87 -15.06
C GLU A 197 26.46 20.01 -13.54
N ILE A 198 25.41 20.70 -13.14
CA ILE A 198 25.04 20.87 -11.74
C ILE A 198 23.56 20.54 -11.61
N PHE A 199 23.25 19.59 -10.74
CA PHE A 199 21.88 19.14 -10.55
C PHE A 199 21.69 18.52 -9.16
N PHE A 200 20.45 18.51 -8.68
CA PHE A 200 20.04 17.69 -7.55
C PHE A 200 20.04 16.21 -7.97
N ASP A 201 20.57 15.35 -7.13
CA ASP A 201 20.59 13.91 -7.40
C ASP A 201 19.18 13.29 -7.27
N ARG A 202 19.07 11.97 -7.35
CA ARG A 202 17.82 11.25 -7.05
C ARG A 202 17.52 11.35 -5.55
N HIS A 203 16.26 11.52 -5.17
CA HIS A 203 15.83 11.70 -3.78
C HIS A 203 16.69 12.73 -3.02
N PRO A 204 16.87 13.95 -3.55
CA PRO A 204 17.99 14.82 -3.16
C PRO A 204 17.81 15.49 -1.81
N LEU A 205 16.59 15.55 -1.29
CA LEU A 205 16.31 16.28 -0.07
C LEU A 205 16.17 15.31 1.10
N PHE A 206 16.77 15.68 2.23
CA PHE A 206 16.47 15.10 3.52
C PHE A 206 15.97 16.21 4.43
N VAL A 207 14.69 16.16 4.78
CA VAL A 207 13.99 17.18 5.55
C VAL A 207 13.62 16.61 6.92
N THR A 208 14.12 17.22 7.97
CA THR A 208 13.80 16.85 9.35
C THR A 208 13.34 18.06 10.14
N THR A 209 12.68 17.83 11.27
CA THR A 209 12.21 18.91 12.15
C THR A 209 12.66 18.66 13.59
N SER A 210 12.94 19.75 14.31
CA SER A 210 13.23 19.72 15.74
C SER A 210 12.37 20.73 16.48
N HIS A 211 12.05 20.43 17.74
CA HIS A 211 11.27 21.29 18.66
C HIS A 211 9.91 21.77 18.09
N ASN A 212 9.42 21.15 17.01
CA ASN A 212 8.20 21.53 16.29
C ASN A 212 8.19 22.94 15.67
N ASP A 213 9.35 23.57 15.54
CA ASP A 213 9.49 24.96 15.08
C ASP A 213 10.71 25.23 14.21
N THR A 214 11.55 24.23 13.98
CA THR A 214 12.77 24.36 13.19
C THR A 214 12.87 23.25 12.16
N VAL A 215 13.11 23.63 10.91
CA VAL A 215 13.29 22.69 9.78
C VAL A 215 14.76 22.63 9.40
N HIS A 216 15.29 21.41 9.29
CA HIS A 216 16.64 21.11 8.86
C HIS A 216 16.60 20.46 7.49
N VAL A 217 17.44 20.92 6.56
CA VAL A 217 17.49 20.40 5.20
C VAL A 217 18.92 20.01 4.86
N THR A 218 19.09 18.79 4.37
CA THR A 218 20.31 18.37 3.68
C THR A 218 19.98 18.14 2.21
N ALA A 219 20.74 18.78 1.32
CA ALA A 219 20.55 18.64 -0.13
C ALA A 219 21.71 17.88 -0.76
N THR A 220 21.39 16.86 -1.56
CA THR A 220 22.38 16.07 -2.33
C THR A 220 22.52 16.65 -3.72
N ILE A 221 23.68 17.23 -4.01
CA ILE A 221 23.96 17.98 -5.23
C ILE A 221 25.17 17.36 -5.95
N ALA A 222 25.02 17.11 -7.25
CA ALA A 222 26.09 16.73 -8.15
C ALA A 222 26.69 17.97 -8.83
N ASN A 223 28.02 18.08 -8.88
CA ASN A 223 28.72 19.12 -9.63
C ASN A 223 29.79 18.52 -10.52
N TYR A 224 29.52 18.45 -11.80
CA TYR A 224 30.46 18.06 -12.87
C TYR A 224 30.94 19.27 -13.68
N GLY A 225 30.40 20.47 -13.44
CA GLY A 225 30.69 21.72 -14.10
C GLY A 225 31.96 22.43 -13.62
N LYS A 226 32.14 23.65 -14.09
CA LYS A 226 33.27 24.51 -13.73
C LYS A 226 32.94 25.46 -12.56
N THR A 227 31.67 25.62 -12.20
CA THR A 227 31.22 26.53 -11.16
C THR A 227 31.78 26.11 -9.81
N LYS A 228 32.36 27.06 -9.09
CA LYS A 228 33.00 26.83 -7.79
C LYS A 228 32.13 27.26 -6.61
N ASP A 229 31.29 28.27 -6.80
CA ASP A 229 30.42 28.86 -5.78
C ASP A 229 29.00 28.96 -6.32
N GLY A 230 28.03 28.90 -5.43
CA GLY A 230 26.61 29.01 -5.76
C GLY A 230 25.77 29.35 -4.55
N ILE A 231 24.51 29.65 -4.77
CA ILE A 231 23.54 29.93 -3.72
C ILE A 231 22.45 28.86 -3.78
N VAL A 232 22.14 28.26 -2.62
CA VAL A 232 20.98 27.37 -2.47
C VAL A 232 19.90 28.11 -1.69
N THR A 233 18.76 28.31 -2.32
CA THR A 233 17.58 28.92 -1.72
C THR A 233 16.57 27.84 -1.35
N ALA A 234 16.24 27.70 -0.06
CA ALA A 234 15.20 26.84 0.46
C ALA A 234 13.95 27.66 0.78
N ARG A 235 12.79 27.22 0.30
CA ARG A 235 11.48 27.82 0.58
C ARG A 235 10.58 26.78 1.21
N VAL A 236 9.94 27.15 2.32
CA VAL A 236 8.84 26.39 2.92
C VAL A 236 7.54 26.97 2.38
N LEU A 237 6.72 26.14 1.77
CA LEU A 237 5.40 26.49 1.28
C LEU A 237 4.35 25.82 2.17
N ASP A 238 3.28 26.53 2.46
CA ASP A 238 2.11 25.99 3.18
C ASP A 238 1.27 25.05 2.27
N ALA A 239 0.21 24.49 2.82
CA ALA A 239 -0.69 23.57 2.10
C ALA A 239 -1.38 24.21 0.87
N ASN A 240 -1.42 25.54 0.80
CA ASN A 240 -2.00 26.30 -0.33
C ASN A 240 -0.92 26.72 -1.36
N GLY A 241 0.34 26.33 -1.16
CA GLY A 241 1.46 26.70 -2.02
C GLY A 241 2.00 28.11 -1.78
N LYS A 242 1.60 28.80 -0.69
CA LYS A 242 2.12 30.11 -0.33
C LYS A 242 3.47 29.94 0.39
N VAL A 243 4.47 30.69 -0.02
CA VAL A 243 5.78 30.75 0.65
C VAL A 243 5.61 31.37 2.04
N VAL A 244 6.00 30.65 3.08
CA VAL A 244 5.94 31.08 4.48
C VAL A 244 7.31 31.46 5.05
N VAL A 245 8.38 30.79 4.59
CA VAL A 245 9.77 31.10 4.98
C VAL A 245 10.71 30.90 3.80
N VAL A 246 11.75 31.73 3.73
CA VAL A 246 12.86 31.61 2.77
C VAL A 246 14.17 31.63 3.53
N SER A 247 15.08 30.73 3.18
CA SER A 247 16.44 30.67 3.75
C SER A 247 17.45 30.50 2.61
N ASN A 248 18.54 31.26 2.65
CA ASN A 248 19.62 31.16 1.69
C ASN A 248 20.87 30.55 2.33
N THR A 249 21.55 29.69 1.61
CA THR A 249 22.82 29.10 2.01
C THR A 249 23.84 29.31 0.89
N ASP A 250 24.93 30.01 1.23
CA ASP A 250 26.06 30.17 0.30
C ASP A 250 26.88 28.90 0.27
N LEU A 251 27.00 28.31 -0.91
CA LEU A 251 27.88 27.17 -1.12
C LEU A 251 29.22 27.66 -1.67
N LYS A 252 30.23 27.70 -0.81
CA LYS A 252 31.61 28.01 -1.16
C LYS A 252 32.35 26.71 -1.47
N TYR A 253 33.15 26.69 -2.56
CA TYR A 253 33.95 25.56 -2.99
C TYR A 253 33.12 24.33 -3.34
N PHE A 254 32.12 24.47 -4.22
CA PHE A 254 31.39 23.34 -4.81
C PHE A 254 32.41 22.28 -5.28
N ARG A 255 32.44 21.13 -4.62
CA ARG A 255 33.36 20.04 -4.94
C ARG A 255 33.05 19.49 -6.33
N ARG A 256 34.00 19.67 -7.27
CA ARG A 256 33.86 19.23 -8.66
C ARG A 256 33.99 17.71 -8.78
N LYS A 257 33.27 17.13 -9.77
CA LYS A 257 33.28 15.70 -10.13
C LYS A 257 32.81 14.80 -8.99
N LYS A 258 31.91 15.29 -8.10
CA LYS A 258 31.36 14.53 -6.98
C LYS A 258 29.89 14.85 -6.76
N ILE A 259 29.18 13.85 -6.25
CA ILE A 259 27.90 14.02 -5.58
C ILE A 259 28.21 14.25 -4.11
N ASN A 260 27.67 15.29 -3.52
CA ASN A 260 27.91 15.65 -2.12
C ASN A 260 26.61 16.05 -1.43
N GLU A 261 26.58 15.80 -0.14
CA GLU A 261 25.53 16.29 0.76
C GLU A 261 25.94 17.64 1.31
N TYR A 262 25.01 18.60 1.29
CA TYR A 262 25.16 19.94 1.80
C TYR A 262 24.09 20.21 2.84
N LYS A 263 24.48 20.41 4.09
CA LYS A 263 23.58 20.89 5.12
C LYS A 263 23.29 22.38 4.86
N LEU A 264 22.02 22.71 4.69
CA LEU A 264 21.56 24.08 4.52
C LEU A 264 21.40 24.77 5.87
N ASN A 265 21.28 26.10 5.86
CA ASN A 265 20.98 26.84 7.08
C ASN A 265 19.66 26.40 7.68
N ASP A 266 19.61 26.29 8.99
CA ASP A 266 18.38 25.94 9.72
C ASP A 266 17.27 26.96 9.42
N ILE A 267 16.04 26.49 9.26
CA ILE A 267 14.89 27.30 8.85
C ILE A 267 13.92 27.40 10.02
N PRO A 268 13.83 28.53 10.71
CA PRO A 268 12.81 28.76 11.74
C PRO A 268 11.41 28.72 11.13
N LEU A 269 10.52 27.94 11.71
CA LEU A 269 9.10 27.86 11.33
C LEU A 269 8.22 27.98 12.59
N PRO A 270 8.18 29.15 13.22
CA PRO A 270 7.43 29.34 14.45
C PRO A 270 5.93 29.15 14.22
N ASN A 271 5.26 28.56 15.22
CA ASN A 271 3.83 28.23 15.16
C ASN A 271 3.47 27.30 13.99
N ALA A 272 4.35 26.36 13.65
CA ALA A 272 4.09 25.38 12.61
C ALA A 272 2.83 24.56 12.91
N HIS A 273 2.03 24.32 11.88
CA HIS A 273 0.95 23.33 11.95
C HIS A 273 1.56 21.93 12.02
N LEU A 274 1.26 21.21 13.09
CA LEU A 274 1.81 19.87 13.28
C LEU A 274 1.06 18.85 12.41
N TRP A 275 1.80 17.87 11.93
CA TRP A 275 1.24 16.69 11.31
C TRP A 275 0.90 15.66 12.38
N ASP A 276 -0.33 15.15 12.38
CA ASP A 276 -0.76 14.03 13.23
C ASP A 276 -1.80 13.14 12.52
N THR A 277 -2.33 12.13 13.20
CA THR A 277 -3.29 11.18 12.64
C THR A 277 -4.68 11.76 12.38
N ASP A 278 -5.03 12.86 13.01
CA ASP A 278 -6.36 13.48 12.94
C ASP A 278 -6.33 14.76 12.10
N THR A 279 -5.22 15.50 12.15
CA THR A 279 -5.00 16.75 11.41
C THR A 279 -3.67 16.69 10.62
N PRO A 280 -3.59 15.87 9.56
CA PRO A 280 -2.34 15.62 8.82
C PRO A 280 -1.95 16.80 7.93
N TYR A 281 -1.35 17.84 8.54
CA TYR A 281 -0.91 19.03 7.80
C TYR A 281 0.44 18.81 7.12
N LEU A 282 0.55 19.16 5.84
CA LEU A 282 1.76 19.01 5.03
C LEU A 282 2.25 20.35 4.51
N TYR A 283 3.55 20.56 4.62
CA TYR A 283 4.31 21.61 3.95
C TYR A 283 5.02 21.06 2.72
N THR A 284 5.44 21.96 1.82
CA THR A 284 6.36 21.64 0.73
C THR A 284 7.68 22.35 0.97
N MET A 285 8.78 21.60 0.97
CA MET A 285 10.14 22.12 0.87
C MET A 285 10.48 22.25 -0.61
N GLN A 286 10.76 23.46 -1.07
CA GLN A 286 11.28 23.73 -2.39
C GLN A 286 12.71 24.25 -2.27
N VAL A 287 13.65 23.66 -3.00
CA VAL A 287 15.07 24.03 -2.96
C VAL A 287 15.54 24.33 -4.37
N GLU A 288 16.21 25.45 -4.55
CA GLU A 288 16.77 25.92 -5.82
C GLU A 288 18.27 26.11 -5.69
N ILE A 289 19.02 25.71 -6.73
CA ILE A 289 20.43 26.04 -6.89
C ILE A 289 20.54 27.15 -7.92
N ALA A 290 21.24 28.23 -7.58
CA ALA A 290 21.57 29.31 -8.49
C ALA A 290 23.10 29.51 -8.58
N ASP A 291 23.56 30.07 -9.71
CA ASP A 291 24.92 30.57 -9.86
C ASP A 291 25.10 31.90 -9.08
N THR A 292 26.32 32.40 -9.03
CA THR A 292 26.64 33.70 -8.35
C THR A 292 25.98 34.90 -9.03
N ALA A 293 25.50 34.78 -10.24
CA ALA A 293 24.74 35.82 -10.97
C ALA A 293 23.22 35.73 -10.69
N GLY A 294 22.76 34.72 -9.90
CA GLY A 294 21.37 34.51 -9.56
C GLY A 294 20.58 33.71 -10.60
N ASN A 295 21.21 33.12 -11.61
CA ASN A 295 20.52 32.28 -12.58
C ASN A 295 20.23 30.91 -11.93
N ILE A 296 18.96 30.50 -11.92
CA ILE A 296 18.54 29.19 -11.40
C ILE A 296 19.05 28.09 -12.32
N ILE A 297 19.77 27.14 -11.74
CA ILE A 297 20.36 25.98 -12.45
C ILE A 297 19.42 24.77 -12.35
N ASP A 298 18.99 24.40 -11.14
CA ASP A 298 18.08 23.27 -10.92
C ASP A 298 17.17 23.54 -9.73
N ARG A 299 16.04 22.83 -9.66
CA ARG A 299 15.05 22.90 -8.60
C ARG A 299 14.62 21.49 -8.17
N ALA A 300 14.50 21.27 -6.87
CA ALA A 300 13.90 20.09 -6.28
C ALA A 300 12.84 20.46 -5.26
N SER A 301 11.85 19.60 -5.08
CA SER A 301 10.84 19.80 -4.05
C SER A 301 10.40 18.49 -3.47
N ASP A 302 10.00 18.50 -2.18
CA ASP A 302 9.41 17.36 -1.50
C ASP A 302 8.42 17.84 -0.45
N ARG A 303 7.45 17.01 -0.08
CA ARG A 303 6.50 17.28 0.99
C ARG A 303 7.05 16.77 2.32
N PHE A 304 6.71 17.45 3.39
CA PHE A 304 7.06 17.05 4.75
C PHE A 304 6.00 17.47 5.76
N GLY A 305 5.98 16.83 6.90
CA GLY A 305 5.13 17.21 8.04
C GLY A 305 6.01 17.56 9.25
N VAL A 306 5.63 18.60 9.97
CA VAL A 306 6.29 18.96 11.23
C VAL A 306 5.75 18.08 12.35
N ARG A 307 6.58 17.27 12.95
CA ARG A 307 6.19 16.36 14.04
C ARG A 307 7.36 15.91 14.88
N THR A 308 7.07 15.43 16.09
CA THR A 308 7.99 14.65 16.93
C THR A 308 7.44 13.25 17.17
N ILE A 309 8.33 12.26 17.21
CA ILE A 309 8.02 10.87 17.56
C ILE A 309 8.94 10.41 18.69
N GLU A 310 8.37 9.72 19.66
CA GLU A 310 9.08 9.21 20.81
C GLU A 310 8.64 7.79 21.11
N PHE A 311 9.58 6.92 21.47
CA PHE A 311 9.34 5.55 21.89
C PHE A 311 9.99 5.31 23.25
N GLY A 312 9.33 4.56 24.13
CA GLY A 312 9.90 4.25 25.43
C GLY A 312 9.06 3.29 26.25
N PRO A 313 9.72 2.58 27.21
CA PRO A 313 9.10 1.51 27.98
C PRO A 313 8.07 2.00 29.03
N GLU A 314 8.01 3.30 29.30
CA GLU A 314 7.09 3.89 30.28
C GLU A 314 5.81 4.44 29.64
N PHE A 315 5.82 4.68 28.34
CA PHE A 315 4.69 5.31 27.65
C PHE A 315 4.32 4.65 26.31
N GLY A 316 5.14 3.73 25.80
CA GLY A 316 4.97 3.13 24.49
C GLY A 316 5.39 4.06 23.34
N PHE A 317 4.42 4.65 22.62
CA PHE A 317 4.63 5.57 21.51
C PHE A 317 3.94 6.91 21.73
N LYS A 318 4.64 8.01 21.46
CA LYS A 318 4.08 9.37 21.43
C LYS A 318 4.31 10.04 20.08
N LEU A 319 3.29 10.75 19.62
CA LEU A 319 3.32 11.64 18.47
C LEU A 319 3.03 13.07 19.00
N ASN A 320 3.93 14.00 18.76
CA ASN A 320 3.82 15.39 19.26
C ASN A 320 3.58 15.46 20.80
N GLY A 321 4.28 14.61 21.55
CA GLY A 321 4.16 14.50 23.01
C GLY A 321 2.89 13.79 23.50
N LYS A 322 1.90 13.50 22.63
CA LYS A 322 0.67 12.78 22.97
C LYS A 322 0.82 11.29 22.73
N LYS A 323 0.37 10.48 23.70
CA LYS A 323 0.36 9.03 23.55
C LYS A 323 -0.57 8.61 22.44
N VAL A 324 -0.08 7.75 21.53
CA VAL A 324 -0.85 7.15 20.44
C VAL A 324 -0.67 5.64 20.49
N ILE A 325 -1.77 4.91 20.35
CA ILE A 325 -1.76 3.45 20.21
C ILE A 325 -1.85 3.12 18.73
N LEU A 326 -0.91 2.30 18.21
CA LEU A 326 -0.97 1.81 16.84
C LEU A 326 -2.11 0.79 16.71
N LYS A 327 -3.14 1.17 15.98
CA LYS A 327 -4.33 0.38 15.66
C LYS A 327 -4.20 -0.04 14.19
N GLY A 328 -3.52 -1.16 13.94
CA GLY A 328 -2.93 -1.42 12.64
C GLY A 328 -3.42 -2.64 11.91
N ILE A 329 -3.07 -2.63 10.65
CA ILE A 329 -3.16 -3.75 9.71
C ILE A 329 -1.76 -4.10 9.19
N ALA A 330 -1.46 -5.40 9.09
CA ALA A 330 -0.36 -5.97 8.30
C ALA A 330 -0.96 -6.73 7.13
N ASN A 331 -0.64 -6.35 5.90
CA ASN A 331 -1.20 -6.95 4.69
C ASN A 331 -0.19 -6.83 3.55
N HIS A 332 -0.34 -7.65 2.51
CA HIS A 332 0.48 -7.51 1.30
C HIS A 332 0.06 -6.31 0.46
N HIS A 333 0.94 -5.88 -0.45
CA HIS A 333 0.77 -4.68 -1.28
C HIS A 333 -0.31 -4.79 -2.36
N THR A 334 -0.83 -5.99 -2.61
CA THR A 334 -1.78 -6.27 -3.68
C THR A 334 -3.15 -5.63 -3.47
N LEU A 335 -3.85 -5.32 -4.55
CA LEU A 335 -5.08 -4.53 -4.59
C LEU A 335 -6.29 -5.32 -5.12
N GLY A 336 -6.45 -6.58 -4.66
CA GLY A 336 -7.56 -7.45 -5.08
C GLY A 336 -7.50 -7.80 -6.56
N ALA A 337 -8.57 -7.60 -7.29
CA ALA A 337 -8.67 -7.89 -8.71
C ALA A 337 -7.71 -7.09 -9.62
N LEU A 338 -7.09 -6.03 -9.10
CA LEU A 338 -6.05 -5.27 -9.79
C LEU A 338 -4.66 -5.91 -9.64
N GLY A 339 -4.54 -7.01 -8.90
CA GLY A 339 -3.26 -7.63 -8.61
C GLY A 339 -2.30 -6.69 -7.88
N ALA A 340 -1.07 -6.60 -8.35
CA ALA A 340 -0.04 -5.73 -7.79
C ALA A 340 -0.01 -4.32 -8.43
N ALA A 341 -0.78 -4.07 -9.50
CA ALA A 341 -0.79 -2.79 -10.19
C ALA A 341 -1.15 -1.64 -9.24
N ALA A 342 -0.17 -0.79 -8.93
CA ALA A 342 -0.25 0.20 -7.86
C ALA A 342 -1.00 1.46 -8.28
N TYR A 343 -2.29 1.34 -8.53
CA TYR A 343 -3.16 2.48 -8.84
C TYR A 343 -3.36 3.36 -7.60
N PRO A 344 -3.01 4.66 -7.64
CA PRO A 344 -3.14 5.57 -6.50
C PRO A 344 -4.57 5.60 -5.92
N ARG A 345 -5.59 5.62 -6.79
CA ARG A 345 -6.99 5.65 -6.35
C ARG A 345 -7.43 4.38 -5.62
N ALA A 346 -6.94 3.21 -6.01
CA ALA A 346 -7.25 1.96 -5.31
C ALA A 346 -6.59 1.90 -3.93
N ILE A 347 -5.36 2.43 -3.80
CA ILE A 347 -4.66 2.59 -2.53
C ILE A 347 -5.42 3.58 -1.63
N GLU A 348 -5.81 4.75 -2.18
CA GLU A 348 -6.59 5.76 -1.46
C GLU A 348 -7.90 5.20 -0.90
N LYS A 349 -8.65 4.46 -1.72
CA LYS A 349 -9.90 3.80 -1.29
C LYS A 349 -9.68 2.87 -0.11
N ARG A 350 -8.59 2.10 -0.13
CA ARG A 350 -8.22 1.18 0.96
C ARG A 350 -7.90 1.95 2.24
N ILE A 351 -7.10 3.02 2.16
CA ILE A 351 -6.79 3.88 3.31
C ILE A 351 -8.06 4.53 3.88
N GLN A 352 -8.93 5.06 3.03
CA GLN A 352 -10.21 5.64 3.46
C GLN A 352 -11.10 4.63 4.18
N LEU A 353 -11.18 3.38 3.67
CA LEU A 353 -11.90 2.31 4.32
C LEU A 353 -11.32 2.03 5.73
N LEU A 354 -10.00 1.84 5.82
CA LEU A 354 -9.34 1.58 7.10
C LEU A 354 -9.57 2.71 8.10
N LYS A 355 -9.41 3.96 7.69
CA LYS A 355 -9.71 5.14 8.53
C LYS A 355 -11.16 5.14 9.04
N SER A 356 -12.13 4.76 8.21
CA SER A 356 -13.55 4.71 8.58
C SER A 356 -13.88 3.64 9.64
N PHE A 357 -12.97 2.68 9.83
CA PHE A 357 -13.04 1.65 10.89
C PHE A 357 -12.08 1.92 12.05
N GLY A 358 -11.47 3.12 12.10
CA GLY A 358 -10.63 3.56 13.23
C GLY A 358 -9.18 3.10 13.19
N PHE A 359 -8.72 2.50 12.09
CA PHE A 359 -7.30 2.22 11.90
C PHE A 359 -6.50 3.53 11.77
N ASN A 360 -5.32 3.54 12.36
CA ASN A 360 -4.36 4.65 12.22
C ASN A 360 -2.96 4.18 11.81
N HIS A 361 -2.80 2.88 11.48
CA HIS A 361 -1.49 2.30 11.24
C HIS A 361 -1.52 1.21 10.15
N ILE A 362 -0.45 1.18 9.33
CA ILE A 362 -0.17 0.13 8.34
C ILE A 362 1.25 -0.36 8.56
N ARG A 363 1.45 -1.67 8.62
CA ARG A 363 2.76 -2.30 8.45
C ARG A 363 2.88 -2.82 7.02
N CYS A 364 3.91 -2.39 6.29
CA CYS A 364 4.17 -2.77 4.91
C CYS A 364 4.74 -4.19 4.83
N SER A 365 3.92 -5.21 4.80
CA SER A 365 4.32 -6.62 4.85
C SER A 365 4.56 -7.18 3.43
N HIS A 366 5.72 -7.75 3.08
CA HIS A 366 7.00 -7.67 3.80
C HIS A 366 8.02 -7.05 2.83
N ASN A 367 7.72 -5.85 2.36
CA ASN A 367 8.46 -5.15 1.30
C ASN A 367 8.10 -3.66 1.28
N PRO A 368 8.96 -2.80 0.71
CA PRO A 368 8.59 -1.41 0.44
C PRO A 368 7.40 -1.33 -0.52
N TYR A 369 6.41 -0.49 -0.20
CA TYR A 369 5.25 -0.27 -1.06
C TYR A 369 5.53 0.77 -2.14
N SER A 370 4.51 1.11 -2.96
CA SER A 370 4.65 2.22 -3.91
C SER A 370 4.71 3.56 -3.19
N ASP A 371 5.39 4.53 -3.77
CA ASP A 371 5.46 5.90 -3.28
C ASP A 371 4.05 6.50 -3.01
N ASP A 372 3.06 6.10 -3.82
CA ASP A 372 1.67 6.53 -3.64
C ASP A 372 1.09 6.15 -2.27
N LEU A 373 1.48 4.98 -1.70
CA LEU A 373 1.02 4.62 -0.36
C LEU A 373 1.48 5.65 0.67
N TYR A 374 2.76 6.01 0.67
CA TYR A 374 3.32 6.92 1.67
C TYR A 374 2.76 8.34 1.51
N ARG A 375 2.63 8.83 0.27
CA ARG A 375 2.00 10.12 -0.03
C ARG A 375 0.53 10.18 0.44
N LEU A 376 -0.21 9.08 0.29
CA LEU A 376 -1.59 8.98 0.74
C LEU A 376 -1.65 8.76 2.26
N ALA A 377 -0.74 7.99 2.85
CA ALA A 377 -0.62 7.86 4.29
C ALA A 377 -0.35 9.22 4.97
N ASP A 378 0.54 10.03 4.39
CA ASP A 378 0.79 11.40 4.84
C ASP A 378 -0.48 12.24 4.76
N LYS A 379 -1.21 12.18 3.64
CA LYS A 379 -2.44 12.94 3.39
C LYS A 379 -3.56 12.59 4.37
N TYR A 380 -3.68 11.32 4.73
CA TYR A 380 -4.79 10.81 5.55
C TYR A 380 -4.41 10.59 7.02
N GLY A 381 -3.19 10.89 7.44
CA GLY A 381 -2.74 10.67 8.81
C GLY A 381 -2.68 9.19 9.19
N MET A 382 -2.11 8.36 8.32
CA MET A 382 -1.90 6.94 8.56
C MET A 382 -0.44 6.68 8.91
N LEU A 383 -0.15 6.18 10.10
CA LEU A 383 1.21 5.85 10.54
C LEU A 383 1.71 4.60 9.81
N VAL A 384 2.98 4.56 9.43
CA VAL A 384 3.56 3.46 8.66
C VAL A 384 4.78 2.89 9.37
N VAL A 385 4.80 1.57 9.55
CA VAL A 385 6.03 0.79 9.75
C VAL A 385 6.42 0.28 8.37
N ASP A 386 7.50 0.83 7.84
CA ASP A 386 7.99 0.50 6.51
C ASP A 386 8.99 -0.65 6.60
N GLU A 387 8.86 -1.64 5.70
CA GLU A 387 9.59 -2.89 5.83
C GLU A 387 10.30 -3.26 4.53
N ALA A 388 11.54 -3.75 4.64
CA ALA A 388 12.31 -4.29 3.53
C ALA A 388 12.79 -5.70 3.87
N TYR A 389 12.72 -6.58 2.85
CA TYR A 389 13.01 -8.01 2.88
C TYR A 389 12.11 -8.82 3.82
N ASP A 390 11.61 -9.94 3.33
CA ASP A 390 10.85 -10.90 4.16
C ASP A 390 11.83 -11.78 4.96
N LYS A 391 12.22 -12.90 4.38
CA LYS A 391 13.23 -13.79 4.96
C LYS A 391 14.62 -13.45 4.39
N TRP A 392 15.64 -13.70 5.15
CA TRP A 392 17.01 -13.32 4.73
C TRP A 392 17.80 -14.43 4.02
N LEU A 393 17.20 -15.57 3.73
CA LEU A 393 17.81 -16.66 2.96
C LEU A 393 17.09 -16.86 1.64
N THR A 394 15.94 -17.48 1.73
CA THR A 394 15.00 -17.70 0.65
C THR A 394 13.72 -16.92 0.94
N GLN A 395 12.84 -16.77 -0.04
CA GLN A 395 11.55 -16.10 0.18
C GLN A 395 11.66 -14.60 0.58
N TYR A 396 12.75 -13.92 0.24
CA TYR A 396 12.84 -12.46 0.46
C TYR A 396 12.10 -11.64 -0.61
N ALA A 397 11.34 -12.31 -1.47
CA ALA A 397 10.59 -11.76 -2.59
C ALA A 397 11.46 -11.12 -3.69
N GLY A 398 12.73 -11.52 -3.75
CA GLY A 398 13.69 -11.06 -4.75
C GLY A 398 13.93 -12.03 -5.88
N GLY A 399 14.90 -11.75 -6.69
CA GLY A 399 15.14 -12.31 -7.98
C GLY A 399 16.18 -13.42 -8.04
N ARG A 400 17.06 -13.31 -9.01
CA ARG A 400 18.10 -14.32 -9.33
C ARG A 400 19.21 -14.37 -8.29
N GLU A 401 19.51 -13.22 -7.69
CA GLU A 401 20.59 -13.06 -6.73
C GLU A 401 20.08 -13.02 -5.31
N PRO A 402 20.82 -13.55 -4.31
CA PRO A 402 20.48 -13.37 -2.91
C PRO A 402 20.64 -11.89 -2.50
N TRP A 403 19.82 -11.44 -1.55
CA TRP A 403 19.80 -10.04 -1.10
C TRP A 403 21.18 -9.52 -0.65
N ILE A 404 22.04 -10.38 -0.15
CA ILE A 404 23.38 -10.03 0.32
C ILE A 404 24.28 -9.47 -0.79
N ASN A 405 23.94 -9.71 -2.06
CA ASN A 405 24.70 -9.21 -3.20
C ASN A 405 24.23 -7.82 -3.66
N HIS A 406 23.06 -7.36 -3.26
CA HIS A 406 22.49 -6.10 -3.76
C HIS A 406 21.92 -5.14 -2.71
N TRP A 407 21.83 -5.52 -1.43
CA TRP A 407 21.30 -4.70 -0.34
C TRP A 407 21.94 -3.31 -0.22
N GLN A 408 23.21 -3.17 -0.60
CA GLN A 408 23.92 -1.90 -0.60
C GLN A 408 23.34 -0.88 -1.58
N TYR A 409 22.61 -1.34 -2.59
CA TYR A 409 21.88 -0.54 -3.55
C TYR A 409 20.43 -0.35 -3.15
N ASP A 410 19.77 -1.40 -2.70
CA ASP A 410 18.35 -1.40 -2.36
C ASP A 410 18.04 -0.53 -1.12
N ILE A 411 18.82 -0.67 -0.05
CA ILE A 411 18.57 0.05 1.21
C ILE A 411 18.69 1.58 1.04
N PRO A 412 19.73 2.11 0.38
CA PRO A 412 19.80 3.55 0.12
C PRO A 412 18.62 4.08 -0.69
N GLU A 413 18.25 3.39 -1.76
CA GLU A 413 17.13 3.77 -2.63
C GLU A 413 15.81 3.80 -1.87
N TRP A 414 15.53 2.76 -1.08
CA TRP A 414 14.36 2.66 -0.24
C TRP A 414 14.31 3.77 0.81
N VAL A 415 15.34 3.91 1.64
CA VAL A 415 15.35 4.86 2.76
C VAL A 415 15.33 6.31 2.27
N GLN A 416 16.08 6.64 1.21
CA GLN A 416 16.13 7.99 0.67
C GLN A 416 14.80 8.40 0.02
N ARG A 417 14.08 7.46 -0.59
CA ARG A 417 12.74 7.70 -1.11
C ARG A 417 11.75 8.03 0.01
N ASP A 418 11.79 7.27 1.13
CA ASP A 418 10.69 7.26 2.09
C ASP A 418 10.97 8.08 3.36
N ARG A 419 12.21 8.55 3.59
CA ARG A 419 12.62 9.23 4.83
C ARG A 419 11.95 10.59 5.09
N ASN A 420 11.42 11.28 4.07
CA ASN A 420 10.74 12.57 4.24
C ASN A 420 9.25 12.43 4.59
N HIS A 421 8.68 11.23 4.45
CA HIS A 421 7.28 10.98 4.79
C HIS A 421 7.04 11.05 6.31
N PRO A 422 6.22 11.99 6.81
CA PRO A 422 5.91 12.08 8.24
C PRO A 422 5.15 10.85 8.75
N SER A 423 4.43 10.14 7.88
CA SER A 423 3.73 8.90 8.20
C SER A 423 4.67 7.76 8.58
N VAL A 424 5.87 7.68 8.02
CA VAL A 424 6.86 6.64 8.34
C VAL A 424 7.44 6.90 9.73
N ILE A 425 7.23 5.95 10.67
CA ILE A 425 7.64 6.11 12.07
C ILE A 425 8.73 5.13 12.51
N LEU A 426 8.89 4.02 11.78
CA LEU A 426 9.81 2.93 12.16
C LEU A 426 10.25 2.19 10.88
N TRP A 427 11.53 1.79 10.82
CA TRP A 427 12.08 0.92 9.78
C TRP A 427 12.12 -0.52 10.27
N SER A 428 11.48 -1.44 9.55
CA SER A 428 11.53 -2.88 9.80
C SER A 428 12.40 -3.57 8.75
N LEU A 429 13.39 -4.35 9.22
CA LEU A 429 14.47 -4.88 8.37
C LEU A 429 14.28 -6.35 8.02
N GLY A 430 13.14 -6.94 8.30
CA GLY A 430 12.83 -8.33 7.99
C GLY A 430 11.62 -8.85 8.73
N ASN A 431 11.17 -10.05 8.33
CA ASN A 431 9.98 -10.70 8.86
C ASN A 431 10.21 -12.16 9.26
N GLU A 432 9.67 -12.55 10.42
CA GLU A 432 9.68 -13.90 10.99
C GLU A 432 11.07 -14.54 11.04
N LEU A 433 12.06 -13.75 11.35
CA LEU A 433 13.40 -14.21 11.64
C LEU A 433 13.42 -14.91 12.99
N GLN A 434 14.48 -15.67 13.28
CA GLN A 434 14.62 -16.52 14.46
C GLN A 434 13.87 -17.86 14.41
N THR A 435 13.14 -18.15 13.35
CA THR A 435 12.54 -19.46 13.13
C THR A 435 13.53 -20.43 12.49
N TYR A 436 14.57 -19.90 11.81
CA TYR A 436 15.53 -20.68 11.02
C TYR A 436 16.94 -20.59 11.61
N PRO A 437 17.55 -21.70 12.02
CA PRO A 437 18.92 -21.71 12.55
C PRO A 437 19.99 -21.39 11.51
N THR A 438 19.68 -21.56 10.24
CA THR A 438 20.60 -21.43 9.09
C THR A 438 20.58 -20.05 8.45
N LEU A 439 20.23 -18.99 9.21
CA LEU A 439 20.32 -17.63 8.75
C LEU A 439 21.77 -17.27 8.36
N PRO A 440 21.97 -16.32 7.42
CA PRO A 440 23.31 -15.87 7.04
C PRO A 440 24.19 -15.61 8.26
N PHE A 441 25.45 -16.03 8.19
CA PHE A 441 26.48 -15.92 9.25
C PHE A 441 26.32 -16.86 10.46
N GLY A 442 25.28 -17.69 10.53
CA GLY A 442 25.10 -18.68 11.61
C GLY A 442 24.87 -18.10 13.01
N ASP A 443 24.52 -16.81 13.11
CA ASP A 443 24.35 -16.06 14.37
C ASP A 443 22.91 -15.60 14.60
N TRP A 444 21.96 -16.35 14.07
CA TRP A 444 20.53 -16.07 14.23
C TRP A 444 20.08 -14.69 13.73
N GLY A 445 20.80 -14.13 12.74
CA GLY A 445 20.44 -12.89 12.09
C GLY A 445 21.00 -11.62 12.76
N VAL A 446 21.86 -11.76 13.78
CA VAL A 446 22.46 -10.60 14.47
C VAL A 446 23.35 -9.80 13.53
N THR A 447 24.26 -10.44 12.80
CA THR A 447 25.15 -9.75 11.85
C THR A 447 24.39 -9.13 10.68
N PRO A 448 23.47 -9.82 9.97
CA PRO A 448 22.68 -9.20 8.93
C PRO A 448 21.89 -7.97 9.42
N TYR A 449 21.26 -8.04 10.58
CA TYR A 449 20.55 -6.91 11.15
C TYR A 449 21.47 -5.70 11.37
N ARG A 450 22.65 -5.93 11.96
CA ARG A 450 23.63 -4.85 12.20
C ARG A 450 24.10 -4.20 10.91
N LEU A 451 24.35 -4.99 9.85
CA LEU A 451 24.71 -4.48 8.53
C LEU A 451 23.61 -3.58 7.95
N LEU A 452 22.38 -4.09 7.88
CA LEU A 452 21.23 -3.37 7.36
C LEU A 452 20.94 -2.11 8.18
N ARG A 453 20.92 -2.23 9.52
CA ARG A 453 20.71 -1.10 10.43
C ARG A 453 21.75 0.00 10.24
N THR A 454 23.02 -0.36 10.09
CA THR A 454 24.10 0.62 9.90
C THR A 454 23.87 1.44 8.63
N LEU A 455 23.42 0.80 7.55
CA LEU A 455 23.17 1.47 6.29
C LEU A 455 21.89 2.32 6.36
N VAL A 456 20.81 1.82 6.98
CA VAL A 456 19.59 2.62 7.23
C VAL A 456 19.94 3.89 8.02
N LYS A 457 20.67 3.73 9.14
CA LYS A 457 21.04 4.86 10.01
C LYS A 457 21.97 5.90 9.35
N ARG A 458 22.73 5.48 8.32
CA ARG A 458 23.51 6.42 7.49
C ARG A 458 22.63 7.38 6.72
N TYR A 459 21.47 6.90 6.21
CA TYR A 459 20.55 7.69 5.38
C TYR A 459 19.39 8.29 6.15
N ASP A 460 19.01 7.69 7.28
CA ASP A 460 18.04 8.23 8.24
C ASP A 460 18.40 7.88 9.70
N PRO A 461 19.14 8.75 10.37
CA PRO A 461 19.46 8.57 11.80
C PRO A 461 18.29 8.88 12.74
N THR A 462 17.18 9.44 12.23
CA THR A 462 16.09 9.99 13.06
C THR A 462 15.08 8.94 13.54
N ARG A 463 14.89 7.86 12.78
CA ARG A 463 13.91 6.81 13.12
C ARG A 463 14.60 5.58 13.69
N LEU A 464 13.89 4.90 14.58
CA LEU A 464 14.31 3.62 15.15
C LEU A 464 14.18 2.48 14.12
N THR A 465 14.83 1.35 14.42
CA THR A 465 14.80 0.15 13.56
C THR A 465 14.32 -1.05 14.36
N THR A 466 13.67 -1.99 13.67
CA THR A 466 13.21 -3.25 14.23
C THR A 466 13.33 -4.38 13.21
N VAL A 467 12.97 -5.58 13.63
CA VAL A 467 12.68 -6.76 12.82
C VAL A 467 11.44 -7.41 13.39
N ALA A 468 10.49 -7.78 12.57
CA ALA A 468 9.36 -8.58 13.01
C ALA A 468 9.82 -10.03 13.25
N MET A 469 10.04 -10.38 14.51
CA MET A 469 10.54 -11.68 14.92
C MET A 469 9.42 -12.67 15.16
N HIS A 470 9.68 -13.95 14.88
CA HIS A 470 8.86 -15.07 15.36
C HIS A 470 9.74 -15.92 16.27
N PRO A 471 9.92 -15.51 17.55
CA PRO A 471 10.82 -16.19 18.47
C PRO A 471 10.49 -17.67 18.62
N ARG A 472 11.49 -18.52 18.79
CA ARG A 472 11.29 -19.94 19.10
C ARG A 472 10.40 -20.12 20.32
N GLY A 473 9.65 -21.23 20.34
CA GLY A 473 8.91 -21.64 21.52
C GLY A 473 9.85 -21.76 22.74
N ARG A 474 9.47 -21.12 23.83
CA ARG A 474 10.17 -21.19 25.13
C ARG A 474 9.14 -21.19 26.25
N ASN A 475 9.54 -21.54 27.43
CA ASN A 475 8.64 -21.47 28.58
C ASN A 475 8.50 -20.01 29.03
N TRP A 476 7.38 -19.43 28.74
CA TRP A 476 7.06 -18.01 29.08
C TRP A 476 6.85 -17.80 30.59
N GLU A 477 6.54 -18.87 31.34
CA GLU A 477 6.34 -18.82 32.80
C GLU A 477 7.66 -18.68 33.55
N THR A 478 8.75 -19.25 33.03
CA THR A 478 10.07 -19.19 33.64
C THR A 478 10.89 -17.97 33.29
N ASP A 479 10.33 -16.99 32.53
CA ASP A 479 11.06 -15.81 32.08
C ASP A 479 12.40 -16.12 31.41
N SER A 480 12.40 -17.14 30.52
CA SER A 480 13.59 -17.52 29.77
C SER A 480 14.07 -16.34 28.88
N LEU A 481 15.38 -16.34 28.56
CA LEU A 481 16.00 -15.25 27.79
C LEU A 481 15.34 -15.06 26.44
N PRO A 482 15.11 -13.79 26.01
CA PRO A 482 14.73 -13.47 24.65
C PRO A 482 15.80 -13.93 23.66
N CYS A 483 15.45 -13.98 22.39
CA CYS A 483 16.41 -14.26 21.33
C CYS A 483 17.44 -13.12 21.17
N ASP A 484 18.64 -13.45 20.69
CA ASP A 484 19.75 -12.49 20.54
C ASP A 484 19.37 -11.29 19.69
N LEU A 485 18.58 -11.51 18.66
CA LEU A 485 18.09 -10.44 17.79
C LEU A 485 17.20 -9.44 18.55
N ALA A 486 16.36 -9.89 19.48
CA ALA A 486 15.54 -9.01 20.31
C ALA A 486 16.38 -8.13 21.25
N MET A 487 17.57 -8.58 21.61
CA MET A 487 18.49 -7.83 22.50
C MET A 487 19.17 -6.64 21.80
N ILE A 488 19.13 -6.58 20.46
CA ILE A 488 19.82 -5.56 19.67
C ILE A 488 18.92 -4.69 18.82
N THR A 489 17.61 -5.01 18.73
CA THR A 489 16.63 -4.16 18.04
C THR A 489 16.22 -2.98 18.93
N ASP A 490 15.91 -1.84 18.31
CA ASP A 490 15.46 -0.64 19.04
C ASP A 490 14.05 -0.85 19.62
N ILE A 491 13.17 -1.56 18.89
CA ILE A 491 11.82 -1.97 19.30
C ILE A 491 11.73 -3.49 19.13
N GLN A 492 11.20 -4.20 20.14
CA GLN A 492 11.01 -5.65 20.10
C GLN A 492 9.67 -5.99 19.45
N ALA A 493 9.68 -6.21 18.14
CA ALA A 493 8.50 -6.57 17.36
C ALA A 493 8.36 -8.10 17.25
N TYR A 494 7.26 -8.65 17.80
CA TYR A 494 6.98 -10.09 17.74
C TYR A 494 5.70 -10.37 16.95
N ASN A 495 5.81 -11.32 16.00
CA ASN A 495 4.65 -11.91 15.33
C ASN A 495 4.08 -13.02 16.22
N TYR A 496 2.80 -12.92 16.59
CA TYR A 496 2.02 -13.91 17.35
C TYR A 496 2.56 -14.31 18.73
N ARG A 497 3.79 -13.97 19.09
CA ARG A 497 4.50 -14.41 20.31
C ARG A 497 4.48 -13.35 21.44
N TYR A 498 3.45 -12.51 21.46
CA TYR A 498 3.29 -11.45 22.48
C TYR A 498 3.06 -11.96 23.90
N MET A 499 2.79 -13.28 24.09
CA MET A 499 2.80 -13.89 25.42
C MET A 499 4.14 -13.75 26.16
N TYR A 500 5.24 -13.51 25.44
CA TYR A 500 6.56 -13.31 26.04
C TYR A 500 6.80 -11.87 26.53
N PHE A 501 6.02 -10.88 26.11
CA PHE A 501 6.22 -9.48 26.50
C PHE A 501 6.25 -9.23 28.01
N PRO A 502 5.35 -9.81 28.84
CA PRO A 502 5.41 -9.59 30.29
C PRO A 502 6.70 -10.10 30.93
N GLY A 503 7.16 -11.30 30.56
CA GLY A 503 8.40 -11.90 31.07
C GLY A 503 9.63 -11.12 30.62
N ASP A 504 9.73 -10.84 29.32
CA ASP A 504 10.83 -10.07 28.74
C ASP A 504 10.88 -8.65 29.33
N GLY A 505 9.73 -7.98 29.48
CA GLY A 505 9.67 -6.64 30.05
C GLY A 505 9.97 -6.53 31.53
N ARG A 506 9.78 -7.61 32.33
CA ARG A 506 10.25 -7.68 33.72
C ARG A 506 11.77 -7.84 33.78
N ARG A 507 12.30 -8.74 32.96
CA ARG A 507 13.73 -9.06 32.93
C ARG A 507 14.57 -7.96 32.31
N PHE A 508 14.05 -7.31 31.27
CA PHE A 508 14.68 -6.21 30.54
C PHE A 508 13.77 -4.97 30.51
N PRO A 509 13.74 -4.18 31.60
CA PRO A 509 12.80 -3.06 31.76
C PRO A 509 12.89 -1.98 30.66
N TRP A 510 14.02 -1.88 29.96
CA TRP A 510 14.24 -0.95 28.84
C TRP A 510 13.52 -1.34 27.56
N MET A 511 13.01 -2.57 27.43
CA MET A 511 12.35 -3.03 26.22
C MET A 511 11.01 -2.33 25.98
N THR A 512 10.77 -1.97 24.72
CA THR A 512 9.49 -1.47 24.20
C THR A 512 8.99 -2.41 23.11
N PHE A 513 7.73 -2.82 23.18
CA PHE A 513 7.20 -3.93 22.38
C PHE A 513 6.21 -3.47 21.31
N TYR A 514 6.15 -4.25 20.24
CA TYR A 514 5.17 -4.11 19.16
C TYR A 514 4.63 -5.48 18.74
N GLN A 515 3.30 -5.64 18.71
CA GLN A 515 2.67 -6.82 18.09
C GLN A 515 2.65 -6.62 16.57
N SER A 516 3.75 -6.97 15.91
CA SER A 516 3.94 -6.72 14.47
C SER A 516 3.02 -7.56 13.57
N GLU A 517 2.60 -8.75 14.06
CA GLU A 517 1.47 -9.49 13.53
C GLU A 517 0.64 -10.05 14.68
N ALA A 518 -0.62 -9.59 14.77
CA ALA A 518 -1.57 -10.06 15.76
C ALA A 518 -2.60 -11.01 15.13
N ASN A 519 -3.06 -11.98 15.92
CA ASN A 519 -3.93 -13.06 15.48
C ASN A 519 -5.39 -12.59 15.40
N LEU A 520 -6.06 -12.84 14.28
CA LEU A 520 -7.48 -12.54 14.09
C LEU A 520 -8.41 -13.41 14.95
N ALA A 521 -8.00 -14.64 15.30
CA ALA A 521 -8.81 -15.51 16.17
C ALA A 521 -8.96 -14.95 17.60
N MET A 522 -8.04 -14.06 18.01
CA MET A 522 -8.00 -13.48 19.37
C MET A 522 -7.97 -11.94 19.33
N MET A 523 -8.77 -11.31 18.47
CA MET A 523 -8.74 -9.85 18.30
C MET A 523 -8.92 -9.08 19.60
N GLY A 524 -9.95 -9.41 20.38
CA GLY A 524 -10.24 -8.75 21.65
C GLY A 524 -9.11 -8.89 22.67
N PRO A 525 -8.67 -10.10 23.03
CA PRO A 525 -7.54 -10.32 23.94
C PRO A 525 -6.26 -9.64 23.50
N ASN A 526 -5.95 -9.65 22.20
CA ASN A 526 -4.75 -9.02 21.66
C ASN A 526 -4.75 -7.50 21.85
N TYR A 527 -5.90 -6.85 21.69
CA TYR A 527 -6.02 -5.40 21.81
C TYR A 527 -6.24 -4.95 23.26
N PHE A 528 -7.24 -5.50 23.93
CA PHE A 528 -7.60 -5.08 25.29
C PHE A 528 -6.63 -5.58 26.37
N GLY A 529 -5.86 -6.65 26.08
CA GLY A 529 -4.87 -7.23 26.98
C GLY A 529 -3.48 -6.60 26.91
N MET A 530 -3.22 -5.60 26.06
CA MET A 530 -1.92 -4.95 25.96
C MET A 530 -1.56 -4.14 27.22
N ASP A 531 -0.31 -4.30 27.72
CA ASP A 531 0.27 -3.32 28.65
C ASP A 531 0.68 -2.06 27.86
N LEU A 532 -0.22 -1.10 27.80
CA LEU A 532 -0.04 0.12 27.02
C LEU A 532 1.11 1.02 27.49
N ARG A 533 1.79 0.72 28.61
CA ARG A 533 3.04 1.41 28.98
C ARG A 533 4.17 0.96 28.09
N LYS A 534 4.30 -0.34 27.87
CA LYS A 534 5.41 -0.97 27.16
C LYS A 534 5.12 -1.31 25.70
N VAL A 535 3.85 -1.52 25.34
CA VAL A 535 3.43 -1.94 23.99
C VAL A 535 2.95 -0.73 23.20
N ILE A 536 3.56 -0.49 22.04
CA ILE A 536 3.20 0.66 21.17
C ILE A 536 1.89 0.44 20.41
N GLY A 537 1.44 -0.81 20.26
CA GLY A 537 0.23 -1.19 19.58
C GLY A 537 0.39 -2.51 18.83
N LEU A 538 -0.47 -2.71 17.82
CA LEU A 538 -0.53 -3.93 17.05
C LEU A 538 -0.82 -3.68 15.57
N ALA A 539 -0.49 -4.67 14.73
CA ALA A 539 -0.99 -4.80 13.36
C ALA A 539 -1.60 -6.22 13.20
N TYR A 540 -2.89 -6.31 12.94
CA TYR A 540 -3.53 -7.59 12.68
C TYR A 540 -3.12 -8.12 11.31
N TRP A 541 -2.75 -9.41 11.25
CA TRP A 541 -2.39 -10.06 9.98
C TRP A 541 -3.63 -10.42 9.17
N GLY A 542 -3.59 -10.07 7.86
CA GLY A 542 -4.60 -10.47 6.90
C GLY A 542 -5.99 -9.88 7.15
N MET A 543 -6.08 -8.62 7.57
CA MET A 543 -7.38 -7.95 7.78
C MET A 543 -8.21 -7.83 6.50
N ILE A 544 -7.57 -7.77 5.32
CA ILE A 544 -8.20 -7.77 4.00
C ILE A 544 -7.84 -9.09 3.32
N ASP A 545 -8.80 -9.79 2.75
CA ASP A 545 -8.56 -10.98 1.95
C ASP A 545 -7.63 -10.67 0.77
N TYR A 546 -6.73 -11.58 0.43
CA TYR A 546 -5.74 -11.40 -0.63
C TYR A 546 -5.40 -12.72 -1.33
N VAL A 547 -4.90 -12.63 -2.56
CA VAL A 547 -4.43 -13.77 -3.35
C VAL A 547 -3.04 -14.20 -2.85
N GLY A 548 -2.81 -15.51 -2.82
CA GLY A 548 -1.58 -16.12 -2.27
C GLY A 548 -1.74 -16.58 -0.82
N GLU A 549 -0.75 -17.30 -0.32
CA GLU A 549 -0.78 -17.97 0.99
C GLU A 549 -2.05 -18.83 1.17
N SER A 550 -2.44 -19.52 0.11
CA SER A 550 -3.65 -20.33 0.11
C SER A 550 -3.48 -21.60 0.93
N PHE A 551 -4.53 -21.98 1.66
CA PHE A 551 -4.62 -23.27 2.35
C PHE A 551 -5.00 -24.44 1.43
N GLY A 552 -5.27 -24.18 0.15
CA GLY A 552 -5.52 -25.21 -0.86
C GLY A 552 -6.61 -24.84 -1.85
N TRP A 553 -6.56 -25.46 -3.04
CA TRP A 553 -7.55 -25.30 -4.10
C TRP A 553 -8.96 -25.74 -3.63
N PRO A 554 -10.04 -25.02 -3.99
CA PRO A 554 -10.12 -23.91 -4.94
C PRO A 554 -9.85 -22.52 -4.36
N GLU A 555 -9.56 -22.37 -3.09
CA GLU A 555 -9.24 -21.07 -2.50
C GLU A 555 -7.91 -20.55 -3.07
N LYS A 556 -7.91 -19.31 -3.61
CA LYS A 556 -6.74 -18.69 -4.25
C LYS A 556 -5.88 -17.90 -3.29
N GLY A 557 -6.25 -17.82 -2.01
CA GLY A 557 -5.51 -17.02 -1.06
C GLY A 557 -6.07 -17.05 0.35
N TRP A 558 -5.69 -16.04 1.14
CA TRP A 558 -6.12 -15.88 2.52
C TRP A 558 -7.50 -15.23 2.59
N ARG A 559 -8.51 -15.96 3.11
CA ARG A 559 -9.91 -15.50 3.20
C ARG A 559 -10.34 -15.05 4.60
N ASN A 560 -9.44 -15.13 5.57
CA ASN A 560 -9.77 -14.88 6.97
C ASN A 560 -9.77 -13.38 7.34
N GLY A 561 -9.65 -12.46 6.35
CA GLY A 561 -9.79 -11.03 6.56
C GLY A 561 -11.15 -10.62 7.10
N VAL A 562 -11.23 -9.48 7.78
CA VAL A 562 -12.50 -8.86 8.18
C VAL A 562 -13.12 -8.02 7.07
N PHE A 563 -12.34 -7.73 6.03
CA PHE A 563 -12.82 -7.20 4.75
C PHE A 563 -12.55 -8.24 3.68
N ASP A 564 -13.48 -8.40 2.74
CA ASP A 564 -13.23 -9.26 1.60
C ASP A 564 -12.27 -8.58 0.58
N MET A 565 -11.84 -9.31 -0.44
CA MET A 565 -10.92 -8.81 -1.45
C MET A 565 -11.48 -7.62 -2.25
N SER A 566 -12.81 -7.54 -2.37
CA SER A 566 -13.53 -6.43 -2.99
C SER A 566 -13.78 -5.24 -2.04
N LEU A 567 -13.19 -5.28 -0.85
CA LEU A 567 -13.29 -4.27 0.23
C LEU A 567 -14.69 -4.16 0.84
N GLN A 568 -15.50 -5.23 0.86
CA GLN A 568 -16.72 -5.27 1.66
C GLN A 568 -16.41 -5.67 3.10
N PRO A 569 -16.90 -4.94 4.11
CA PRO A 569 -16.76 -5.35 5.50
C PRO A 569 -17.56 -6.63 5.75
N LYS A 570 -16.92 -7.62 6.37
CA LYS A 570 -17.56 -8.79 6.95
C LYS A 570 -18.04 -8.44 8.37
N PRO A 571 -18.96 -9.21 8.99
CA PRO A 571 -19.49 -8.87 10.32
C PRO A 571 -18.43 -8.55 11.38
N ARG A 572 -17.29 -9.26 11.40
CA ARG A 572 -16.19 -9.02 12.35
C ARG A 572 -15.44 -7.69 12.14
N ALA A 573 -15.57 -7.03 10.98
CA ALA A 573 -15.03 -5.67 10.82
C ALA A 573 -15.64 -4.69 11.83
N TRP A 574 -16.88 -4.94 12.24
CA TRP A 574 -17.58 -4.11 13.22
C TRP A 574 -17.11 -4.32 14.66
N LEU A 575 -16.54 -5.51 14.98
CA LEU A 575 -15.77 -5.68 16.22
C LEU A 575 -14.53 -4.77 16.20
N VAL A 576 -13.82 -4.68 15.06
CA VAL A 576 -12.68 -3.76 14.95
C VAL A 576 -13.11 -2.32 15.11
N LYS A 577 -14.21 -1.91 14.46
CA LYS A 577 -14.76 -0.55 14.60
C LYS A 577 -15.11 -0.25 16.06
N SER A 578 -15.76 -1.16 16.78
CA SER A 578 -16.10 -0.97 18.20
C SER A 578 -14.85 -0.85 19.09
N MET A 579 -13.78 -1.62 18.80
CA MET A 579 -12.53 -1.53 19.55
C MET A 579 -11.74 -0.26 19.25
N PHE A 580 -11.77 0.22 18.00
CA PHE A 580 -10.85 1.26 17.51
C PHE A 580 -11.44 2.67 17.54
N THR A 581 -12.76 2.80 17.65
CA THR A 581 -13.45 4.10 17.67
C THR A 581 -14.26 4.30 18.97
N ASN A 582 -14.55 5.55 19.28
CA ASN A 582 -15.48 5.92 20.36
C ASN A 582 -16.91 6.18 19.83
N GLU A 583 -17.13 6.06 18.52
CA GLU A 583 -18.45 6.21 17.91
C GLU A 583 -19.36 5.06 18.36
N PRO A 584 -20.53 5.33 18.96
CA PRO A 584 -21.47 4.28 19.35
C PRO A 584 -21.79 3.38 18.15
N THR A 585 -21.50 2.09 18.28
CA THR A 585 -21.60 1.12 17.19
C THR A 585 -22.36 -0.11 17.66
N VAL A 586 -23.24 -0.65 16.82
CA VAL A 586 -23.80 -1.98 16.95
C VAL A 586 -23.96 -2.64 15.58
N HIS A 587 -23.57 -3.90 15.45
CA HIS A 587 -23.75 -4.67 14.21
C HIS A 587 -24.06 -6.14 14.50
N ILE A 588 -24.92 -6.74 13.68
CA ILE A 588 -25.33 -8.14 13.79
C ILE A 588 -24.47 -9.01 12.87
N GLY A 589 -23.88 -10.07 13.42
CA GLY A 589 -23.28 -11.17 12.67
C GLY A 589 -23.96 -12.49 13.00
N VAL A 590 -24.29 -13.28 11.98
CA VAL A 590 -24.90 -14.61 12.14
C VAL A 590 -23.87 -15.66 11.74
N VAL A 591 -23.59 -16.60 12.65
CA VAL A 591 -22.62 -17.69 12.42
C VAL A 591 -23.15 -18.67 11.38
N GLU A 592 -22.27 -19.01 10.40
CA GLU A 592 -22.51 -20.02 9.40
C GLU A 592 -21.53 -21.19 9.59
N GLY A 593 -22.05 -22.35 9.89
CA GLY A 593 -21.25 -23.59 9.99
C GLY A 593 -20.45 -23.71 11.29
N LYS A 594 -19.50 -24.65 11.28
CA LYS A 594 -18.59 -24.88 12.40
C LYS A 594 -17.39 -23.94 12.29
N ASP A 595 -16.80 -23.58 13.44
CA ASP A 595 -15.54 -22.86 13.54
C ASP A 595 -14.47 -23.48 12.60
N LYS A 596 -13.95 -22.67 11.68
CA LYS A 596 -12.79 -23.03 10.88
C LYS A 596 -11.55 -22.36 11.49
N THR A 597 -11.06 -22.94 12.57
CA THR A 597 -9.73 -22.60 13.08
C THR A 597 -8.68 -23.40 12.30
N GLU A 598 -7.72 -22.72 11.74
CA GLU A 598 -6.55 -23.28 11.07
C GLU A 598 -5.32 -22.99 11.93
N GLU A 599 -4.30 -23.84 11.83
CA GLU A 599 -3.05 -23.62 12.52
C GLU A 599 -2.01 -23.07 11.55
N TRP A 600 -1.44 -21.92 11.86
CA TRP A 600 -0.39 -21.28 11.07
C TRP A 600 0.78 -20.92 11.99
N ASN A 601 1.97 -21.44 11.69
CA ASN A 601 3.18 -21.22 12.51
C ASN A 601 2.98 -21.52 14.02
N GLY A 602 2.23 -22.57 14.35
CA GLY A 602 1.91 -22.95 15.72
C GLY A 602 0.92 -22.02 16.44
N VAL A 603 0.18 -21.19 15.67
CA VAL A 603 -0.83 -20.28 16.20
C VAL A 603 -2.17 -20.57 15.53
N LYS A 604 -3.24 -20.58 16.31
CA LYS A 604 -4.59 -20.70 15.77
C LYS A 604 -4.96 -19.39 15.05
N VAL A 605 -5.22 -19.50 13.76
CA VAL A 605 -5.71 -18.40 12.91
C VAL A 605 -7.10 -18.75 12.41
N GLY A 606 -7.85 -17.74 11.96
CA GLY A 606 -9.20 -17.90 11.49
C GLY A 606 -10.23 -17.42 12.47
N SER A 607 -11.47 -17.45 12.07
CA SER A 607 -12.61 -17.02 12.86
C SER A 607 -13.85 -17.74 12.36
N ASP A 608 -14.94 -17.71 13.19
CA ASP A 608 -16.25 -18.17 12.74
C ASP A 608 -16.61 -17.50 11.41
N ASP A 609 -17.02 -18.29 10.42
CA ASP A 609 -17.63 -17.75 9.21
C ASP A 609 -18.98 -17.12 9.60
N MET A 610 -19.13 -15.83 9.31
CA MET A 610 -20.32 -15.06 9.69
C MET A 610 -20.83 -14.28 8.49
N THR A 611 -22.15 -14.08 8.48
CA THR A 611 -22.80 -13.23 7.48
C THR A 611 -23.71 -12.19 8.15
N ASP A 612 -24.04 -11.15 7.40
CA ASP A 612 -24.89 -10.02 7.80
C ASP A 612 -26.27 -10.05 7.12
N HIS A 613 -26.85 -11.23 6.98
CA HIS A 613 -28.19 -11.39 6.40
C HIS A 613 -29.07 -12.33 7.23
N TRP A 614 -30.37 -12.22 7.05
CA TRP A 614 -31.37 -13.03 7.79
C TRP A 614 -32.17 -14.01 6.89
N ASN A 615 -31.56 -14.48 5.79
CA ASN A 615 -32.09 -15.58 4.98
C ASN A 615 -31.53 -16.90 5.50
N ARG A 616 -32.39 -17.67 6.20
CA ARG A 616 -32.01 -18.92 6.89
C ARG A 616 -33.02 -20.01 6.68
N THR A 617 -32.77 -21.19 7.21
CA THR A 617 -33.72 -22.31 7.16
C THR A 617 -34.77 -22.15 8.26
N PRO A 618 -36.08 -22.10 7.93
CA PRO A 618 -37.14 -21.96 8.93
C PRO A 618 -37.06 -23.03 10.01
N GLY A 619 -37.29 -22.60 11.25
CA GLY A 619 -37.31 -23.47 12.43
C GLY A 619 -35.93 -23.88 12.97
N LYS A 620 -34.82 -23.67 12.23
CA LYS A 620 -33.48 -23.94 12.76
C LYS A 620 -32.98 -22.82 13.69
N TYR A 621 -32.04 -23.21 14.56
CA TYR A 621 -31.46 -22.32 15.56
C TYR A 621 -30.06 -21.86 15.11
N TYR A 622 -29.73 -20.58 15.36
CA TYR A 622 -28.48 -19.96 14.96
C TYR A 622 -27.81 -19.24 16.14
N THR A 623 -26.49 -19.17 16.11
CA THR A 623 -25.72 -18.29 16.98
C THR A 623 -25.61 -16.91 16.30
N VAL A 624 -25.93 -15.87 17.05
CA VAL A 624 -25.85 -14.49 16.60
C VAL A 624 -24.85 -13.76 17.49
N TYR A 625 -24.05 -12.90 16.91
CA TYR A 625 -23.21 -11.93 17.62
C TYR A 625 -23.74 -10.52 17.38
N THR A 626 -23.64 -9.68 18.39
CA THR A 626 -23.76 -8.23 18.25
C THR A 626 -22.45 -7.61 18.68
N PHE A 627 -21.76 -6.98 17.71
CA PHE A 627 -20.51 -6.25 17.92
C PHE A 627 -20.83 -4.82 18.33
N THR A 628 -20.35 -4.37 19.50
CA THR A 628 -20.75 -3.08 20.06
C THR A 628 -19.77 -2.59 21.13
N ASN A 629 -19.51 -1.28 21.15
CA ASN A 629 -18.81 -0.59 22.22
C ASN A 629 -19.77 0.11 23.21
N CYS A 630 -21.07 -0.19 23.10
CA CYS A 630 -22.08 0.38 24.00
C CYS A 630 -22.28 -0.49 25.26
N ASP A 631 -22.97 0.04 26.27
CA ASP A 631 -23.16 -0.63 27.58
C ASP A 631 -23.98 -1.90 27.46
N GLU A 632 -25.05 -1.88 26.63
CA GLU A 632 -25.99 -3.00 26.49
C GLU A 632 -26.65 -3.04 25.13
N VAL A 633 -27.10 -4.23 24.74
CA VAL A 633 -27.85 -4.45 23.50
C VAL A 633 -29.16 -5.21 23.84
N GLU A 634 -30.26 -4.71 23.30
CA GLU A 634 -31.52 -5.46 23.18
C GLU A 634 -31.60 -6.07 21.79
N LEU A 635 -31.78 -7.40 21.68
CA LEU A 635 -32.02 -8.08 20.42
C LEU A 635 -33.52 -8.30 20.24
N ARG A 636 -34.09 -7.95 19.09
CA ARG A 636 -35.49 -8.12 18.74
C ARG A 636 -35.65 -8.91 17.45
N GLN A 637 -36.63 -9.82 17.42
CA GLN A 637 -37.07 -10.51 16.21
C GLN A 637 -38.53 -10.19 15.92
N ASN A 638 -38.78 -9.61 14.74
CA ASN A 638 -40.12 -9.17 14.32
C ASN A 638 -40.80 -8.27 15.36
N GLY A 639 -40.03 -7.35 15.98
CA GLY A 639 -40.48 -6.44 17.02
C GLY A 639 -40.57 -7.05 18.45
N LYS A 640 -40.53 -8.37 18.60
CA LYS A 640 -40.52 -9.04 19.90
C LYS A 640 -39.12 -9.09 20.49
N SER A 641 -38.95 -8.64 21.73
CA SER A 641 -37.68 -8.72 22.44
C SER A 641 -37.25 -10.16 22.72
N LEU A 642 -36.01 -10.46 22.44
CA LEU A 642 -35.33 -11.72 22.79
C LEU A 642 -34.48 -11.56 24.06
N GLY A 643 -34.52 -10.38 24.70
CA GLY A 643 -33.77 -10.04 25.89
C GLY A 643 -32.80 -8.90 25.71
N ILE A 644 -32.18 -8.49 26.82
CA ILE A 644 -31.14 -7.49 26.93
C ILE A 644 -29.88 -8.18 27.45
N LYS A 645 -28.73 -7.88 26.88
CA LYS A 645 -27.41 -8.32 27.35
C LYS A 645 -26.45 -7.15 27.48
N HIS A 646 -25.66 -7.18 28.53
CA HIS A 646 -24.64 -6.16 28.81
C HIS A 646 -23.31 -6.49 28.18
N ASN A 647 -22.59 -5.47 27.76
CA ASN A 647 -21.20 -5.58 27.37
C ASN A 647 -20.34 -5.90 28.60
N THR A 648 -19.18 -6.46 28.40
CA THR A 648 -18.26 -6.88 29.45
C THR A 648 -16.95 -6.12 29.37
N THR A 649 -16.17 -6.17 30.45
CA THR A 649 -14.80 -5.68 30.51
C THR A 649 -13.76 -6.76 30.28
N ASP A 650 -14.18 -8.04 30.21
CA ASP A 650 -13.30 -9.17 29.93
C ASP A 650 -12.78 -9.08 28.49
N PRO A 651 -11.46 -9.02 28.25
CA PRO A 651 -10.87 -8.92 26.92
C PRO A 651 -11.35 -9.98 25.93
N SER A 652 -11.76 -11.16 26.41
CA SER A 652 -12.21 -12.26 25.55
C SER A 652 -13.63 -12.08 25.02
N THR A 653 -14.47 -11.34 25.72
CA THR A 653 -15.89 -11.15 25.39
C THR A 653 -16.30 -9.69 25.19
N ARG A 654 -15.41 -8.76 25.52
CA ARG A 654 -15.64 -7.33 25.35
C ARG A 654 -15.93 -7.00 23.89
N ASP A 655 -16.94 -6.16 23.70
CA ASP A 655 -17.42 -5.65 22.41
C ASP A 655 -18.00 -6.73 21.47
N GLN A 656 -18.25 -7.95 21.95
CA GLN A 656 -18.84 -9.06 21.20
C GLN A 656 -19.84 -9.88 22.02
N ILE A 657 -21.09 -9.42 22.05
CA ILE A 657 -22.17 -10.07 22.80
C ILE A 657 -22.71 -11.26 21.99
N ARG A 658 -22.65 -12.46 22.56
CA ARG A 658 -23.11 -13.70 21.93
C ARG A 658 -24.54 -14.04 22.35
N TRP A 659 -25.41 -14.39 21.38
CA TRP A 659 -26.78 -14.84 21.51
C TRP A 659 -26.87 -16.25 20.97
N ASN A 660 -27.10 -17.22 21.83
CA ASN A 660 -27.21 -18.62 21.44
C ASN A 660 -28.68 -19.00 21.17
N SER A 661 -28.84 -20.00 20.30
CA SER A 661 -30.14 -20.66 20.05
C SER A 661 -31.27 -19.70 19.64
N ILE A 662 -30.95 -18.73 18.76
CA ILE A 662 -31.96 -17.87 18.15
C ILE A 662 -32.65 -18.65 17.05
N GLN A 663 -33.94 -18.98 17.25
CA GLN A 663 -34.74 -19.68 16.27
C GLN A 663 -35.07 -18.73 15.10
N TYR A 664 -34.69 -19.11 13.88
CA TYR A 664 -35.02 -18.31 12.71
C TYR A 664 -36.52 -18.27 12.42
N GLN A 665 -37.03 -17.06 12.28
CA GLN A 665 -38.35 -16.75 11.74
C GLN A 665 -38.15 -15.70 10.62
N PRO A 666 -38.78 -15.88 9.42
CA PRO A 666 -38.72 -14.85 8.38
C PRO A 666 -39.18 -13.48 8.92
N GLY A 667 -38.49 -12.42 8.45
CA GLY A 667 -38.77 -11.06 8.90
C GLY A 667 -37.47 -10.30 9.24
N THR A 668 -37.46 -9.56 10.34
CA THR A 668 -36.35 -8.67 10.73
C THR A 668 -35.76 -9.06 12.08
N LEU A 669 -34.44 -9.16 12.15
CA LEU A 669 -33.67 -9.21 13.38
C LEU A 669 -33.03 -7.82 13.60
N GLU A 670 -33.31 -7.19 14.75
CA GLU A 670 -32.85 -5.84 15.08
C GLU A 670 -32.06 -5.85 16.39
N ALA A 671 -30.89 -5.19 16.38
CA ALA A 671 -30.10 -4.92 17.58
C ALA A 671 -30.20 -3.43 17.94
N ILE A 672 -30.53 -3.15 19.20
CA ILE A 672 -30.70 -1.79 19.75
C ILE A 672 -29.68 -1.61 20.85
N ALA A 673 -28.67 -0.78 20.62
CA ALA A 673 -27.63 -0.49 21.61
C ALA A 673 -27.96 0.75 22.44
N ARG A 674 -27.63 0.70 23.73
CA ARG A 674 -27.87 1.78 24.68
C ARG A 674 -26.61 2.09 25.50
N ASN A 675 -26.48 3.37 25.89
CA ASN A 675 -25.57 3.87 26.90
C ASN A 675 -26.38 4.61 27.98
N GLY A 676 -26.19 4.21 29.25
CA GLY A 676 -26.97 4.80 30.34
C GLY A 676 -28.50 4.72 30.11
N GLY A 677 -28.99 3.62 29.54
CA GLY A 677 -30.39 3.39 29.19
C GLY A 677 -30.90 4.12 27.93
N LYS A 678 -30.13 5.05 27.33
CA LYS A 678 -30.54 5.79 26.13
C LYS A 678 -30.10 5.04 24.86
N VAL A 679 -30.97 4.94 23.87
CA VAL A 679 -30.65 4.35 22.57
C VAL A 679 -29.66 5.25 21.83
N VAL A 680 -28.50 4.67 21.46
CA VAL A 680 -27.41 5.39 20.77
C VAL A 680 -27.08 4.82 19.40
N ALA A 681 -27.38 3.53 19.13
CA ALA A 681 -27.17 2.90 17.85
C ALA A 681 -28.19 1.80 17.56
N ARG A 682 -28.44 1.52 16.28
CA ARG A 682 -29.32 0.43 15.81
C ARG A 682 -28.72 -0.22 14.58
N HIS A 683 -28.93 -1.52 14.47
CA HIS A 683 -28.65 -2.27 13.24
C HIS A 683 -29.71 -3.33 13.02
N SER A 684 -30.12 -3.54 11.78
CA SER A 684 -31.11 -4.56 11.43
C SER A 684 -30.71 -5.33 10.17
N ILE A 685 -31.00 -6.63 10.18
CA ILE A 685 -30.92 -7.51 9.03
C ILE A 685 -32.30 -8.12 8.77
N SER A 686 -32.70 -8.23 7.52
CA SER A 686 -34.03 -8.72 7.16
C SER A 686 -33.94 -9.86 6.15
N THR A 687 -34.95 -10.75 6.18
CA THR A 687 -35.12 -11.78 5.18
C THR A 687 -35.44 -11.14 3.83
N ALA A 688 -34.58 -11.31 2.86
CA ALA A 688 -34.80 -10.87 1.49
C ALA A 688 -35.71 -11.86 0.73
N GLY A 689 -36.51 -11.32 -0.17
CA GLY A 689 -37.25 -12.08 -1.16
C GLY A 689 -36.39 -12.37 -2.40
N GLU A 690 -37.09 -12.71 -3.52
CA GLU A 690 -36.41 -12.92 -4.82
C GLU A 690 -35.83 -11.61 -5.37
N PRO A 691 -34.69 -11.68 -6.10
CA PRO A 691 -34.13 -10.50 -6.76
C PRO A 691 -35.14 -9.83 -7.68
N SER A 692 -35.23 -8.52 -7.63
CA SER A 692 -36.16 -7.73 -8.44
C SER A 692 -35.49 -6.62 -9.25
N ARG A 693 -34.29 -6.22 -8.86
CA ARG A 693 -33.47 -5.24 -9.57
C ARG A 693 -32.01 -5.29 -9.15
N LEU A 694 -31.16 -4.70 -9.97
CA LEU A 694 -29.77 -4.40 -9.65
C LEU A 694 -29.63 -2.94 -9.20
N ILE A 695 -28.81 -2.68 -8.18
CA ILE A 695 -28.42 -1.34 -7.75
C ILE A 695 -26.93 -1.16 -8.05
N LEU A 696 -26.58 -0.04 -8.71
CA LEU A 696 -25.20 0.34 -9.01
C LEU A 696 -24.81 1.53 -8.13
N THR A 697 -23.73 1.40 -7.37
CA THR A 697 -23.26 2.45 -6.46
C THR A 697 -21.81 2.79 -6.80
N PRO A 698 -21.55 3.89 -7.53
CA PRO A 698 -20.20 4.43 -7.72
C PRO A 698 -19.63 4.95 -6.38
N ASP A 699 -18.32 4.80 -6.18
CA ASP A 699 -17.66 5.25 -4.96
C ASP A 699 -17.27 6.74 -4.98
N LYS A 700 -17.47 7.41 -6.09
CA LYS A 700 -17.28 8.87 -6.26
C LYS A 700 -18.18 9.44 -7.37
N LYS A 701 -18.21 10.74 -7.50
CA LYS A 701 -19.16 11.43 -8.40
C LYS A 701 -18.68 11.56 -9.84
N TYR A 702 -17.38 11.59 -10.09
CA TYR A 702 -16.78 11.79 -11.42
C TYR A 702 -15.43 11.07 -11.51
N LEU A 703 -14.98 10.77 -12.72
CA LEU A 703 -13.61 10.36 -13.06
C LEU A 703 -12.78 11.59 -13.43
N THR A 704 -11.48 11.54 -13.16
CA THR A 704 -10.49 12.48 -13.67
C THR A 704 -9.90 11.91 -14.96
N ALA A 705 -9.97 12.67 -16.05
CA ALA A 705 -9.50 12.22 -17.38
C ALA A 705 -7.96 12.29 -17.50
N ASP A 706 -7.26 11.54 -16.66
CA ASP A 706 -5.79 11.46 -16.58
C ASP A 706 -5.22 10.13 -17.09
N GLY A 707 -6.09 9.22 -17.54
CA GLY A 707 -5.73 7.87 -18.00
C GLY A 707 -5.41 6.87 -16.89
N MET A 708 -5.48 7.28 -15.61
CA MET A 708 -5.09 6.47 -14.45
C MET A 708 -6.14 6.41 -13.34
N ASP A 709 -6.97 7.45 -13.21
CA ASP A 709 -7.98 7.52 -12.16
C ASP A 709 -9.00 6.38 -12.27
N LEU A 710 -9.50 5.89 -11.13
CA LEU A 710 -10.41 4.75 -11.06
C LEU A 710 -11.76 5.12 -10.47
N MET A 711 -12.80 4.46 -10.98
CA MET A 711 -14.15 4.39 -10.40
C MET A 711 -14.45 2.96 -9.99
N HIS A 712 -14.79 2.75 -8.71
CA HIS A 712 -15.26 1.46 -8.22
C HIS A 712 -16.78 1.49 -8.13
N VAL A 713 -17.45 0.65 -8.89
CA VAL A 713 -18.91 0.57 -8.91
C VAL A 713 -19.36 -0.74 -8.27
N ARG A 714 -19.98 -0.63 -7.09
CA ARG A 714 -20.60 -1.78 -6.42
C ARG A 714 -21.91 -2.13 -7.10
N VAL A 715 -22.11 -3.41 -7.37
CA VAL A 715 -23.37 -3.98 -7.89
C VAL A 715 -24.01 -4.78 -6.78
N MET A 716 -25.31 -4.58 -6.53
CA MET A 716 -26.09 -5.36 -5.58
C MET A 716 -27.40 -5.81 -6.21
N ALA A 717 -27.73 -7.11 -6.07
CA ALA A 717 -29.06 -7.63 -6.35
C ALA A 717 -29.94 -7.45 -5.14
N VAL A 718 -31.08 -6.78 -5.31
CA VAL A 718 -32.01 -6.50 -4.21
C VAL A 718 -33.44 -6.94 -4.56
N ASP A 719 -34.22 -7.27 -3.54
CA ASP A 719 -35.64 -7.60 -3.67
C ASP A 719 -36.54 -6.35 -3.88
N LYS A 720 -37.84 -6.54 -3.95
CA LYS A 720 -38.83 -5.44 -4.11
C LYS A 720 -38.77 -4.41 -2.98
N LYS A 721 -38.30 -4.80 -1.77
CA LYS A 721 -38.14 -3.93 -0.62
C LYS A 721 -36.78 -3.22 -0.58
N GLY A 722 -35.85 -3.55 -1.48
CA GLY A 722 -34.50 -3.02 -1.51
C GLY A 722 -33.52 -3.77 -0.58
N ILE A 723 -33.91 -4.93 -0.09
CA ILE A 723 -33.05 -5.77 0.76
C ILE A 723 -32.13 -6.59 -0.14
N ARG A 724 -30.80 -6.61 0.18
CA ARG A 724 -29.83 -7.42 -0.56
C ARG A 724 -30.20 -8.90 -0.52
N CYS A 725 -30.21 -9.53 -1.69
CA CYS A 725 -30.51 -10.95 -1.88
C CYS A 725 -29.25 -11.81 -1.77
N PRO A 726 -28.89 -12.35 -0.61
CA PRO A 726 -27.62 -13.04 -0.40
C PRO A 726 -27.51 -14.37 -1.18
N GLN A 727 -28.61 -14.92 -1.66
CA GLN A 727 -28.64 -16.13 -2.50
C GLN A 727 -28.40 -15.84 -3.99
N ALA A 728 -28.47 -14.57 -4.39
CA ALA A 728 -28.28 -14.21 -5.80
C ALA A 728 -26.84 -14.48 -6.24
N SER A 729 -26.71 -15.34 -7.27
CA SER A 729 -25.42 -15.79 -7.84
C SER A 729 -25.41 -15.71 -9.37
N ALA A 730 -26.37 -15.01 -9.97
CA ALA A 730 -26.49 -14.89 -11.42
C ALA A 730 -25.23 -14.27 -12.03
N PRO A 731 -24.80 -14.72 -13.25
CA PRO A 731 -23.71 -14.10 -13.97
C PRO A 731 -24.12 -12.71 -14.45
N LEU A 732 -23.27 -11.73 -14.21
CA LEU A 732 -23.43 -10.37 -14.68
C LEU A 732 -22.63 -10.14 -15.97
N THR A 733 -23.18 -9.30 -16.84
CA THR A 733 -22.47 -8.75 -18.00
C THR A 733 -22.37 -7.23 -17.83
N PHE A 734 -21.18 -6.70 -18.03
CA PHE A 734 -20.84 -5.29 -17.87
C PHE A 734 -20.57 -4.65 -19.24
N THR A 735 -21.13 -3.50 -19.50
CA THR A 735 -20.89 -2.72 -20.74
C THR A 735 -20.59 -1.26 -20.37
N VAL A 736 -19.44 -0.79 -20.82
CA VAL A 736 -19.00 0.60 -20.62
C VAL A 736 -19.19 1.36 -21.92
N ASN A 737 -19.71 2.60 -21.86
CA ASN A 737 -19.77 3.55 -22.96
C ASN A 737 -19.14 4.87 -22.49
N GLY A 738 -18.42 5.55 -23.38
CA GLY A 738 -17.65 6.76 -23.10
C GLY A 738 -16.15 6.49 -23.10
N ASP A 739 -15.33 7.47 -22.69
CA ASP A 739 -13.87 7.37 -22.70
C ASP A 739 -13.35 6.76 -21.38
N ALA A 740 -13.80 5.55 -21.06
CA ALA A 740 -13.34 4.78 -19.90
C ALA A 740 -13.28 3.31 -20.23
N GLU A 741 -12.48 2.56 -19.49
CA GLU A 741 -12.24 1.14 -19.68
C GLU A 741 -12.59 0.33 -18.44
N LEU A 742 -13.28 -0.80 -18.60
CA LEU A 742 -13.47 -1.78 -17.53
C LEU A 742 -12.21 -2.61 -17.40
N ILE A 743 -11.40 -2.33 -16.37
CA ILE A 743 -10.09 -2.99 -16.19
C ILE A 743 -10.14 -4.20 -15.25
N ALA A 744 -11.13 -4.26 -14.35
CA ALA A 744 -11.29 -5.42 -13.48
C ALA A 744 -12.73 -5.59 -13.00
N VAL A 745 -13.08 -6.86 -12.70
CA VAL A 745 -14.33 -7.27 -12.07
C VAL A 745 -14.04 -8.21 -10.91
N ASP A 746 -14.76 -8.07 -9.81
CA ASP A 746 -14.60 -8.86 -8.59
C ASP A 746 -15.98 -9.14 -7.95
N ASN A 747 -16.04 -10.07 -7.02
CA ASN A 747 -17.23 -10.32 -6.19
C ASN A 747 -16.88 -10.67 -4.75
N GLY A 748 -15.56 -10.68 -4.40
CA GLY A 748 -15.08 -11.07 -3.08
C GLY A 748 -14.99 -12.59 -2.83
N ASP A 749 -15.40 -13.44 -3.79
CA ASP A 749 -15.23 -14.89 -3.67
C ASP A 749 -13.82 -15.31 -4.12
N ILE A 750 -12.97 -15.56 -3.14
CA ILE A 750 -11.59 -16.01 -3.36
C ILE A 750 -11.51 -17.45 -3.92
N SER A 751 -12.62 -18.21 -3.90
CA SER A 751 -12.70 -19.57 -4.44
C SER A 751 -13.18 -19.60 -5.90
N SER A 752 -13.64 -18.47 -6.44
CA SER A 752 -14.13 -18.37 -7.81
C SER A 752 -13.04 -18.61 -8.84
N ASN A 753 -13.32 -19.43 -9.86
CA ASN A 753 -12.42 -19.65 -11.00
C ASN A 753 -12.62 -18.63 -12.13
N GLU A 754 -13.58 -17.73 -12.02
CA GLU A 754 -13.77 -16.66 -13.00
C GLU A 754 -12.57 -15.70 -13.02
N PRO A 755 -12.16 -15.22 -14.20
CA PRO A 755 -11.06 -14.26 -14.30
C PRO A 755 -11.45 -12.90 -13.70
N PHE A 756 -10.47 -12.15 -13.24
CA PHE A 756 -10.66 -10.76 -12.81
C PHE A 756 -10.78 -9.79 -13.98
N THR A 757 -10.35 -10.20 -15.17
CA THR A 757 -10.41 -9.41 -16.41
C THR A 757 -11.61 -9.83 -17.27
N GLY A 758 -11.98 -8.96 -18.24
CA GLY A 758 -13.13 -9.17 -19.09
C GLY A 758 -14.38 -8.46 -18.54
N ASN A 759 -15.53 -8.81 -19.12
CA ASN A 759 -16.78 -8.09 -18.84
C ASN A 759 -17.86 -8.97 -18.21
N ARG A 760 -17.47 -10.09 -17.56
CA ARG A 760 -18.40 -11.01 -16.88
C ARG A 760 -17.91 -11.34 -15.49
N ARG A 761 -18.83 -11.37 -14.53
CA ARG A 761 -18.57 -11.84 -13.16
C ARG A 761 -19.88 -12.23 -12.52
N SER A 762 -19.93 -13.38 -11.88
CA SER A 762 -21.13 -13.81 -11.13
C SER A 762 -21.28 -12.99 -9.84
N LEU A 763 -22.51 -12.80 -9.42
CA LEU A 763 -22.78 -12.30 -8.07
C LEU A 763 -22.28 -13.33 -7.04
N TYR A 764 -21.72 -12.83 -5.95
CA TYR A 764 -21.41 -13.60 -4.75
C TYR A 764 -22.05 -12.95 -3.54
N ARG A 765 -22.87 -13.70 -2.81
CA ARG A 765 -23.69 -13.17 -1.71
C ARG A 765 -24.49 -11.91 -2.13
N GLY A 766 -25.00 -11.94 -3.38
CA GLY A 766 -25.79 -10.84 -3.94
C GLY A 766 -25.02 -9.59 -4.31
N SER A 767 -23.68 -9.65 -4.42
CA SER A 767 -22.85 -8.49 -4.73
C SER A 767 -21.76 -8.81 -5.76
N ALA A 768 -21.33 -7.76 -6.50
CA ALA A 768 -20.15 -7.76 -7.35
C ALA A 768 -19.54 -6.34 -7.39
N LEU A 769 -18.35 -6.21 -7.96
CA LEU A 769 -17.62 -4.97 -8.13
C LEU A 769 -17.11 -4.84 -9.56
N ALA A 770 -17.30 -3.67 -10.16
CA ALA A 770 -16.64 -3.28 -11.41
C ALA A 770 -15.66 -2.15 -11.11
N ILE A 771 -14.46 -2.19 -11.72
CA ILE A 771 -13.44 -1.15 -11.62
C ILE A 771 -13.19 -0.59 -13.03
N LEU A 772 -13.50 0.69 -13.18
CA LEU A 772 -13.31 1.42 -14.43
C LEU A 772 -12.10 2.32 -14.30
N ARG A 773 -11.28 2.38 -15.36
CA ARG A 773 -10.17 3.33 -15.50
C ARG A 773 -10.61 4.45 -16.42
N ALA A 774 -10.27 5.68 -16.06
CA ALA A 774 -10.48 6.87 -16.87
C ALA A 774 -9.73 6.82 -18.21
N GLY A 775 -10.29 7.44 -19.21
CA GLY A 775 -9.59 7.84 -20.42
C GLY A 775 -8.81 9.14 -20.27
N THR A 776 -8.66 9.88 -21.36
CA THR A 776 -7.90 11.15 -21.39
C THR A 776 -8.67 12.31 -22.04
N LYS A 777 -9.87 12.05 -22.57
CA LYS A 777 -10.64 13.03 -23.37
C LYS A 777 -11.71 13.76 -22.57
N GLY A 778 -12.14 13.14 -21.45
CA GLY A 778 -13.29 13.63 -20.69
C GLY A 778 -14.63 13.38 -21.39
N GLY A 779 -15.72 13.69 -20.70
CA GLY A 779 -17.08 13.57 -21.23
C GLY A 779 -18.03 12.78 -20.33
N LYS A 780 -19.04 12.16 -20.93
CA LYS A 780 -19.98 11.28 -20.22
C LYS A 780 -19.53 9.83 -20.33
N VAL A 781 -19.49 9.16 -19.20
CA VAL A 781 -19.24 7.72 -19.10
C VAL A 781 -20.46 7.06 -18.49
N SER A 782 -20.81 5.86 -18.98
CA SER A 782 -21.86 5.07 -18.37
C SER A 782 -21.45 3.60 -18.25
N LEU A 783 -21.86 2.98 -17.16
CA LEU A 783 -21.76 1.55 -16.92
C LEU A 783 -23.16 0.95 -16.91
N THR A 784 -23.40 -0.01 -17.81
CA THR A 784 -24.61 -0.82 -17.84
C THR A 784 -24.28 -2.22 -17.34
N VAL A 785 -25.12 -2.75 -16.43
CA VAL A 785 -24.97 -4.10 -15.90
C VAL A 785 -26.28 -4.85 -16.06
N THR A 786 -26.20 -6.12 -16.49
CA THR A 786 -27.37 -7.01 -16.63
C THR A 786 -27.05 -8.42 -16.12
N ASP A 787 -28.04 -9.06 -15.51
CA ASP A 787 -28.04 -10.49 -15.15
C ASP A 787 -28.90 -11.34 -16.11
N GLY A 788 -29.29 -10.75 -17.24
CA GLY A 788 -30.21 -11.35 -18.22
C GLY A 788 -31.70 -11.02 -17.98
N ALA A 789 -32.12 -10.96 -16.72
CA ALA A 789 -33.50 -10.61 -16.34
C ALA A 789 -33.65 -9.12 -15.98
N HIS A 790 -32.65 -8.56 -15.36
CA HIS A 790 -32.62 -7.15 -14.93
C HIS A 790 -31.48 -6.41 -15.61
N LYS A 791 -31.70 -5.13 -15.90
CA LYS A 791 -30.72 -4.23 -16.52
C LYS A 791 -30.74 -2.87 -15.82
N THR A 792 -29.58 -2.38 -15.45
CA THR A 792 -29.44 -1.08 -14.77
C THR A 792 -28.23 -0.35 -15.33
N THR A 793 -28.36 0.98 -15.47
CA THR A 793 -27.26 1.85 -15.94
C THR A 793 -26.99 2.94 -14.92
N VAL A 794 -25.74 3.24 -14.67
CA VAL A 794 -25.29 4.44 -13.96
C VAL A 794 -24.42 5.27 -14.90
N ALA A 795 -24.60 6.59 -14.86
CA ALA A 795 -23.80 7.53 -15.63
C ALA A 795 -23.12 8.55 -14.72
N PHE A 796 -21.93 8.99 -15.11
CA PHE A 796 -21.12 9.96 -14.39
C PHE A 796 -20.26 10.77 -15.36
N ASP A 797 -19.74 11.88 -14.89
CA ASP A 797 -18.86 12.75 -15.68
C ASP A 797 -17.42 12.25 -15.61
N GLU A 798 -16.70 12.38 -16.69
CA GLU A 798 -15.26 12.35 -16.75
C GLU A 798 -14.75 13.76 -17.02
N ARG A 799 -13.91 14.30 -16.14
CA ARG A 799 -13.46 15.68 -16.14
C ARG A 799 -11.98 15.78 -16.48
N VAL A 800 -11.65 16.61 -17.45
CA VAL A 800 -10.25 16.94 -17.75
C VAL A 800 -9.70 17.80 -16.59
N CYS A 801 -8.49 17.48 -16.13
CA CYS A 801 -7.79 18.38 -15.19
C CYS A 801 -7.55 19.74 -15.86
N GLN A 802 -8.05 20.80 -15.25
CA GLN A 802 -7.77 22.18 -15.67
C GLN A 802 -6.37 22.60 -15.22
#